data_3c80c6fd14cb3de00c401b67ade4f2a8
#
_entry.id   3c80c6fd14cb3de00c401b67ade4f2a8
#
_cell.length_a   1.000
_cell.length_b   1.000
_cell.length_c   1.000
_cell.angle_alpha   90.00
_cell.angle_beta   90.00
_cell.angle_gamma   90.00
#
_symmetry.space_group_name_H-M   'P 1'
#
loop_
_entity.id
_entity.type
_entity.pdbx_description
1 polymer ?
#
loop_
_entity_poly.entity_id
_entity_poly.type
_entity_poly.pdbx_seq_one_letter_code
_entity_poly.pdbx_strand_id
1 'polypeptide(L)'
;MLYNTKYMLSLLLVLTPLSVCAQKQDSLQAEQKSALTDSVHRMTEVIVRSNQMLGSKFEARNRTGSAYYISPTEIVKFGYTDINRMLKSVPGVNVYEEDGYGLRPNISLRGTKAERSERITLMEDGVLAAPAPYAAPAAYYFPNAGRMYAIEVLKGSSQVQYGPFTTGGAINMVSTPIPSKFSLKANASYGSYNTLKSYFSVGNRFKYTGFIIEYLRYQSDGFRKDVPNERTGFKRNDIIAKFAAQTNNEEGLNHLFELKFGFANETSDETYLGLSEQDFALRPYYRYAGAQKDNLKTRHTQWVATYVIESLRKLKITTNLYYNYFFRNWYKLNEVRVGNTKDERRSIDAVLADPETNKAYFDIVTGQTDYVGEALMLRANHRVYHSRGIQSKGEYRTMLWDGYLTAELGLRYHADSEDRFQQDDGYSMQGGRMQLFLKGLPGSNANRITTAHAWAGYWLAKWSKGIVTLTAGMRYEDVDLLKRDYTKADPRRTGMVRIETSNHARALLPGIGVNVKLLPTLSAFGGLHKGFAPPSATLDQKAESSVNVEAGLRYTTTKMKVEAIVFNNNYSNMLGSDLAAQGGQGTLEQFNVGKALVNGLEFMFQYQPIPQHLALRLPLQLSYTYTNTKMKNDFVSSAWGHVVYGDEIPYIYKHAVNLQIGLEYKWLEANFGARYNGDMRTTAGQGRIAEREKIPHHLILDASLKGRINKRLTLTLNAINLTNKRYLVSRHPSGLRAGHPLGVYGGLQFVL
;
A
#
# COMPACT_ATOMS: atom_id res chain seq x y z
N MET A 1 -33.59 -53.76 -14.14
CA MET A 1 -34.70 -53.12 -13.42
C MET A 1 -34.22 -51.72 -13.13
N LEU A 2 -34.48 -50.79 -14.03
CA LEU A 2 -35.62 -49.87 -14.12
C LEU A 2 -35.89 -49.15 -12.76
N TYR A 3 -35.55 -47.80 -12.66
CA TYR A 3 -36.44 -46.72 -12.95
C TYR A 3 -35.74 -45.35 -12.97
N ASN A 4 -36.05 -44.60 -14.01
CA ASN A 4 -35.86 -43.18 -14.23
C ASN A 4 -36.61 -42.30 -13.21
N THR A 5 -36.11 -41.08 -12.95
CA THR A 5 -36.97 -39.87 -12.94
C THR A 5 -36.15 -38.59 -13.21
N LYS A 6 -36.49 -37.96 -14.32
CA LYS A 6 -36.15 -36.58 -14.71
C LYS A 6 -37.01 -35.62 -13.87
N TYR A 7 -36.41 -34.49 -13.40
CA TYR A 7 -37.17 -33.29 -13.14
C TYR A 7 -36.60 -32.13 -13.95
N MET A 8 -37.37 -31.78 -14.97
CA MET A 8 -37.28 -30.53 -15.72
C MET A 8 -37.96 -29.44 -14.90
N LEU A 9 -37.26 -28.37 -14.58
CA LEU A 9 -37.87 -27.15 -14.03
C LEU A 9 -38.08 -26.17 -15.17
N SER A 10 -39.35 -26.03 -15.58
CA SER A 10 -39.83 -25.05 -16.55
C SER A 10 -39.92 -23.67 -15.90
N LEU A 11 -39.14 -22.69 -16.38
CA LEU A 11 -39.26 -21.30 -16.01
C LEU A 11 -40.28 -20.63 -16.92
N LEU A 12 -41.47 -20.33 -16.41
CA LEU A 12 -42.50 -19.53 -17.10
C LEU A 12 -42.03 -18.05 -17.18
N LEU A 13 -41.82 -17.58 -18.40
CA LEU A 13 -41.70 -16.14 -18.71
C LEU A 13 -43.12 -15.55 -18.77
N VAL A 14 -43.45 -14.71 -17.84
CA VAL A 14 -44.62 -13.81 -17.95
C VAL A 14 -44.16 -12.51 -18.60
N LEU A 15 -44.49 -12.35 -19.86
CA LEU A 15 -44.39 -11.11 -20.62
C LEU A 15 -45.59 -10.22 -20.32
N THR A 16 -45.41 -9.14 -19.56
CA THR A 16 -46.33 -8.01 -19.54
C THR A 16 -45.73 -6.85 -20.35
N PRO A 17 -46.49 -6.19 -21.23
CA PRO A 17 -46.00 -5.07 -22.01
C PRO A 17 -45.89 -3.82 -21.13
N LEU A 18 -44.66 -3.37 -20.88
CA LEU A 18 -44.38 -2.06 -20.31
C LEU A 18 -44.41 -1.01 -21.41
N SER A 19 -45.42 -0.18 -21.35
CA SER A 19 -45.56 1.04 -22.13
C SER A 19 -44.36 1.96 -21.90
N VAL A 20 -43.63 2.25 -22.97
CA VAL A 20 -42.49 3.16 -22.99
C VAL A 20 -42.99 4.59 -22.81
N CYS A 21 -42.80 5.18 -21.62
CA CYS A 21 -42.77 6.62 -21.44
C CYS A 21 -41.42 7.17 -21.87
N ALA A 22 -41.39 7.71 -23.09
CA ALA A 22 -40.25 8.50 -23.60
C ALA A 22 -40.27 9.88 -22.89
N GLN A 23 -39.75 9.95 -21.68
CA GLN A 23 -39.38 11.21 -21.02
C GLN A 23 -38.28 10.95 -20.01
N LYS A 24 -37.07 11.26 -20.42
CA LYS A 24 -35.88 11.64 -19.62
C LYS A 24 -34.57 11.33 -20.32
N GLN A 25 -34.48 11.56 -21.61
CA GLN A 25 -33.19 11.65 -22.29
C GLN A 25 -32.50 13.00 -22.03
N ASP A 26 -33.29 14.03 -21.63
CA ASP A 26 -32.76 15.37 -21.38
C ASP A 26 -32.04 15.53 -20.01
N SER A 27 -32.34 14.72 -19.01
CA SER A 27 -31.71 14.87 -17.70
C SER A 27 -30.29 14.30 -17.63
N LEU A 28 -30.00 13.25 -18.36
CA LEU A 28 -28.63 12.67 -18.45
C LEU A 28 -27.73 13.54 -19.35
N GLN A 29 -28.31 14.16 -20.41
CA GLN A 29 -27.59 15.17 -21.19
C GLN A 29 -27.42 16.48 -20.43
N ALA A 30 -28.34 16.86 -19.56
CA ALA A 30 -28.23 18.03 -18.70
C ALA A 30 -27.22 17.82 -17.57
N GLU A 31 -27.11 16.64 -16.94
CA GLU A 31 -26.06 16.34 -15.99
C GLU A 31 -24.67 16.21 -16.67
N GLN A 32 -24.58 15.65 -17.88
CA GLN A 32 -23.35 15.66 -18.65
C GLN A 32 -23.01 17.07 -19.19
N LYS A 33 -24.01 17.89 -19.56
CA LYS A 33 -23.81 19.31 -19.91
C LYS A 33 -23.46 20.16 -18.69
N SER A 34 -24.07 19.94 -17.53
CA SER A 34 -23.71 20.62 -16.28
C SER A 34 -22.31 20.25 -15.82
N ALA A 35 -21.92 18.96 -15.88
CA ALA A 35 -20.55 18.53 -15.63
C ALA A 35 -19.54 19.10 -16.67
N LEU A 36 -19.98 19.39 -17.88
CA LEU A 36 -19.19 20.03 -18.93
C LEU A 36 -19.15 21.56 -18.82
N THR A 37 -20.19 22.20 -18.28
CA THR A 37 -20.26 23.67 -18.15
C THR A 37 -19.73 24.20 -16.82
N ASP A 38 -19.76 23.42 -15.75
CA ASP A 38 -19.18 23.77 -14.45
C ASP A 38 -17.64 23.68 -14.40
N SER A 39 -17.05 23.13 -15.48
CA SER A 39 -15.59 22.98 -15.61
C SER A 39 -14.86 24.25 -16.03
N VAL A 40 -15.55 25.35 -16.32
CA VAL A 40 -14.96 26.58 -16.87
C VAL A 40 -14.19 27.39 -15.81
N HIS A 41 -14.34 27.15 -14.52
CA HIS A 41 -13.84 28.07 -13.50
C HIS A 41 -12.78 27.54 -12.51
N ARG A 42 -12.21 26.33 -12.68
CA ARG A 42 -11.32 25.80 -11.62
C ARG A 42 -10.07 25.07 -12.14
N MET A 43 -9.04 25.80 -12.51
CA MET A 43 -7.75 25.22 -12.91
C MET A 43 -7.01 24.49 -11.80
N THR A 44 -7.36 24.64 -10.52
CA THR A 44 -6.84 23.77 -9.44
C THR A 44 -7.29 22.33 -9.60
N GLU A 45 -8.50 22.17 -10.06
CA GLU A 45 -9.05 20.86 -10.41
C GLU A 45 -8.22 20.19 -11.52
N VAL A 46 -7.55 21.00 -12.36
CA VAL A 46 -6.71 20.54 -13.45
C VAL A 46 -5.40 19.89 -12.95
N ILE A 47 -4.66 20.47 -11.99
CA ILE A 47 -3.46 19.81 -11.43
C ILE A 47 -3.85 18.56 -10.68
N VAL A 48 -4.83 18.65 -9.77
CA VAL A 48 -5.27 17.52 -8.98
C VAL A 48 -5.69 16.38 -9.91
N ARG A 49 -6.49 16.67 -10.95
CA ARG A 49 -6.89 15.66 -11.94
C ARG A 49 -5.76 15.16 -12.83
N SER A 50 -4.73 15.97 -13.09
CA SER A 50 -3.59 15.56 -13.92
C SER A 50 -2.72 14.50 -13.27
N ASN A 51 -2.60 14.55 -11.94
CA ASN A 51 -1.76 13.67 -11.13
C ASN A 51 -2.57 12.55 -10.45
N GLN A 52 -3.89 12.51 -10.66
CA GLN A 52 -4.75 11.43 -10.19
C GLN A 52 -4.86 10.32 -11.24
N MET A 53 -5.07 9.09 -10.75
CA MET A 53 -5.39 7.94 -11.60
C MET A 53 -6.88 7.87 -11.94
N LEU A 54 -7.74 8.19 -10.97
CA LEU A 54 -9.18 8.04 -11.03
C LEU A 54 -9.92 9.37 -10.87
N GLY A 55 -9.51 10.18 -9.90
CA GLY A 55 -10.11 11.47 -9.59
C GLY A 55 -11.46 11.41 -8.85
N SER A 56 -12.22 10.34 -8.99
CA SER A 56 -13.52 10.20 -8.33
C SER A 56 -14.01 8.74 -8.25
N LYS A 57 -15.04 8.51 -7.42
CA LYS A 57 -15.77 7.24 -7.38
C LYS A 57 -16.51 6.93 -8.69
N PHE A 58 -16.95 7.97 -9.40
CA PHE A 58 -17.63 7.82 -10.68
C PHE A 58 -16.66 7.27 -11.74
N GLU A 59 -15.47 7.87 -11.86
CA GLU A 59 -14.45 7.39 -12.80
C GLU A 59 -13.99 5.97 -12.47
N ALA A 60 -13.82 5.65 -11.16
CA ALA A 60 -13.45 4.29 -10.74
C ALA A 60 -14.47 3.24 -11.23
N ARG A 61 -15.77 3.55 -11.16
CA ARG A 61 -16.84 2.63 -11.57
C ARG A 61 -17.06 2.54 -13.07
N ASN A 62 -16.66 3.54 -13.83
CA ASN A 62 -16.82 3.55 -15.29
C ASN A 62 -15.58 3.05 -16.03
N ARG A 63 -14.57 2.53 -15.29
CA ARG A 63 -13.39 1.91 -15.92
C ARG A 63 -13.69 0.56 -16.50
N THR A 64 -12.92 0.18 -17.50
CA THR A 64 -12.95 -1.14 -18.16
C THR A 64 -12.20 -2.23 -17.38
N GLY A 65 -11.81 -1.94 -16.14
CA GLY A 65 -11.13 -2.84 -15.21
C GLY A 65 -11.45 -2.47 -13.77
N SER A 66 -10.93 -3.24 -12.83
CA SER A 66 -11.15 -3.05 -11.39
C SER A 66 -10.40 -1.82 -10.87
N ALA A 67 -11.13 -0.94 -10.21
CA ALA A 67 -10.61 0.28 -9.61
C ALA A 67 -11.40 0.67 -8.36
N TYR A 68 -10.72 1.28 -7.38
CA TYR A 68 -11.34 1.77 -6.16
C TYR A 68 -10.82 3.16 -5.78
N TYR A 69 -11.71 4.05 -5.36
CA TYR A 69 -11.40 5.40 -4.91
C TYR A 69 -11.88 5.58 -3.48
N ILE A 70 -10.92 5.69 -2.52
CA ILE A 70 -11.22 6.07 -1.14
C ILE A 70 -11.28 7.59 -1.10
N SER A 71 -12.47 8.10 -0.87
CA SER A 71 -12.74 9.55 -0.85
C SER A 71 -12.25 10.23 0.43
N PRO A 72 -12.11 11.57 0.43
CA PRO A 72 -11.74 12.33 1.63
C PRO A 72 -12.64 12.04 2.84
N THR A 73 -13.93 11.84 2.62
CA THR A 73 -14.90 11.51 3.68
C THR A 73 -14.67 10.11 4.26
N GLU A 74 -14.27 9.14 3.44
CA GLU A 74 -13.96 7.78 3.90
C GLU A 74 -12.64 7.72 4.67
N ILE A 75 -11.62 8.49 4.27
CA ILE A 75 -10.34 8.56 4.98
C ILE A 75 -10.53 9.01 6.43
N VAL A 76 -11.35 10.06 6.64
CA VAL A 76 -11.55 10.62 7.98
C VAL A 76 -12.61 9.88 8.80
N LYS A 77 -13.32 8.90 8.23
CA LYS A 77 -14.49 8.24 8.83
C LYS A 77 -14.18 7.65 10.21
N PHE A 78 -13.12 6.88 10.35
CA PHE A 78 -12.67 6.26 11.60
C PHE A 78 -11.47 6.97 12.24
N GLY A 79 -10.99 8.07 11.68
CA GLY A 79 -9.81 8.78 12.18
C GLY A 79 -8.51 7.96 12.14
N TYR A 80 -8.42 6.98 11.24
CA TYR A 80 -7.21 6.18 11.06
C TYR A 80 -6.05 7.02 10.52
N THR A 81 -4.85 6.75 11.01
CA THR A 81 -3.58 7.14 10.40
C THR A 81 -2.87 5.92 9.80
N ASP A 82 -3.33 4.73 10.15
CA ASP A 82 -2.84 3.45 9.66
C ASP A 82 -3.45 3.14 8.28
N ILE A 83 -2.61 3.16 7.25
CA ILE A 83 -3.01 2.82 5.88
C ILE A 83 -3.53 1.38 5.76
N ASN A 84 -3.01 0.46 6.56
CA ASN A 84 -3.45 -0.93 6.55
C ASN A 84 -4.93 -1.03 6.89
N ARG A 85 -5.41 -0.24 7.87
CA ARG A 85 -6.82 -0.23 8.28
C ARG A 85 -7.72 0.40 7.22
N MET A 86 -7.26 1.45 6.53
CA MET A 86 -8.01 2.09 5.45
C MET A 86 -8.19 1.16 4.25
N LEU A 87 -7.12 0.50 3.82
CA LEU A 87 -7.13 -0.34 2.63
C LEU A 87 -7.87 -1.68 2.80
N LYS A 88 -8.09 -2.15 4.03
CA LYS A 88 -8.91 -3.36 4.30
C LYS A 88 -10.38 -3.21 3.87
N SER A 89 -10.85 -2.01 3.60
CA SER A 89 -12.19 -1.77 3.01
C SER A 89 -12.25 -2.00 1.49
N VAL A 90 -11.10 -2.13 0.83
CA VAL A 90 -10.99 -2.29 -0.63
C VAL A 90 -10.91 -3.78 -0.98
N PRO A 91 -11.88 -4.35 -1.72
CA PRO A 91 -11.81 -5.75 -2.14
C PRO A 91 -10.54 -6.03 -2.95
N GLY A 92 -9.96 -7.22 -2.81
CA GLY A 92 -8.74 -7.63 -3.51
C GLY A 92 -7.45 -7.05 -2.96
N VAL A 93 -7.50 -6.25 -1.90
CA VAL A 93 -6.32 -5.79 -1.16
C VAL A 93 -6.05 -6.75 0.00
N ASN A 94 -4.87 -7.34 0.00
CA ASN A 94 -4.40 -8.14 1.12
C ASN A 94 -3.37 -7.33 1.92
N VAL A 95 -3.57 -7.29 3.23
CA VAL A 95 -2.70 -6.56 4.15
C VAL A 95 -2.40 -7.45 5.35
N TYR A 96 -1.12 -7.64 5.67
CA TYR A 96 -0.77 -8.18 6.99
C TYR A 96 -0.06 -7.13 7.84
N GLU A 97 -0.46 -7.09 9.11
CA GLU A 97 0.05 -6.13 10.08
C GLU A 97 1.35 -6.62 10.71
N GLU A 98 2.17 -5.70 11.22
CA GLU A 98 3.43 -6.02 11.86
C GLU A 98 3.64 -5.19 13.15
N ASP A 99 3.49 -3.87 13.05
CA ASP A 99 3.75 -2.93 14.15
C ASP A 99 2.50 -2.54 14.96
N GLY A 100 1.31 -2.67 14.37
CA GLY A 100 0.02 -2.29 14.95
C GLY A 100 -0.35 -0.81 14.77
N TYR A 101 0.56 0.03 14.24
CA TYR A 101 0.34 1.46 13.97
C TYR A 101 0.38 1.80 12.48
N GLY A 102 0.71 0.84 11.60
CA GLY A 102 0.81 1.02 10.17
C GLY A 102 2.06 1.77 9.72
N LEU A 103 3.14 1.72 10.51
CA LEU A 103 4.42 2.37 10.16
C LEU A 103 5.16 1.62 9.04
N ARG A 104 4.92 0.32 8.93
CA ARG A 104 5.56 -0.60 7.96
C ARG A 104 4.50 -1.38 7.21
N PRO A 105 3.81 -0.76 6.22
CA PRO A 105 2.75 -1.42 5.50
C PRO A 105 3.25 -2.60 4.65
N ASN A 106 2.56 -3.72 4.78
CA ASN A 106 2.76 -4.90 3.94
C ASN A 106 1.46 -5.12 3.16
N ILE A 107 1.43 -4.58 1.95
CA ILE A 107 0.25 -4.50 1.10
C ILE A 107 0.50 -5.25 -0.20
N SER A 108 -0.46 -6.07 -0.60
CA SER A 108 -0.51 -6.66 -1.93
C SER A 108 -1.89 -6.57 -2.54
N LEU A 109 -1.95 -6.68 -3.85
CA LEU A 109 -3.17 -6.69 -4.62
C LEU A 109 -3.32 -8.05 -5.29
N ARG A 110 -4.50 -8.69 -5.13
CA ARG A 110 -4.83 -9.96 -5.79
C ARG A 110 -3.77 -11.05 -5.60
N GLY A 111 -3.30 -11.23 -4.37
CA GLY A 111 -2.41 -12.33 -4.01
C GLY A 111 -0.98 -12.22 -4.53
N THR A 112 -0.51 -11.03 -4.91
CA THR A 112 0.92 -10.78 -5.06
C THR A 112 1.61 -10.77 -3.69
N LYS A 113 2.94 -10.83 -3.67
CA LYS A 113 3.73 -10.77 -2.46
C LYS A 113 3.53 -9.43 -1.74
N ALA A 114 3.19 -9.45 -0.44
CA ALA A 114 2.77 -8.25 0.30
C ALA A 114 3.90 -7.49 1.00
N GLU A 115 5.05 -8.15 1.24
CA GLU A 115 6.12 -7.58 2.06
C GLU A 115 6.62 -6.27 1.57
N ARG A 116 6.67 -5.31 2.52
CA ARG A 116 7.12 -3.94 2.26
C ARG A 116 6.51 -3.37 1.00
N SER A 117 5.30 -3.89 0.62
CA SER A 117 4.56 -3.42 -0.55
C SER A 117 5.38 -3.42 -1.86
N GLU A 118 6.34 -4.33 -1.98
CA GLU A 118 7.33 -4.33 -3.06
C GLU A 118 6.79 -4.71 -4.45
N ARG A 119 5.56 -5.26 -4.52
CA ARG A 119 4.93 -5.71 -5.77
C ARG A 119 3.75 -4.84 -6.21
N ILE A 120 3.69 -3.62 -5.70
CA ILE A 120 2.72 -2.60 -6.13
C ILE A 120 3.45 -1.37 -6.66
N THR A 121 2.88 -0.72 -7.67
CA THR A 121 3.32 0.61 -8.10
C THR A 121 2.80 1.63 -7.11
N LEU A 122 3.62 1.99 -6.11
CA LEU A 122 3.29 2.98 -5.10
C LEU A 122 3.62 4.38 -5.60
N MET A 123 2.63 5.27 -5.59
CA MET A 123 2.77 6.65 -6.03
C MET A 123 2.23 7.65 -4.99
N GLU A 124 2.75 8.87 -5.03
CA GLU A 124 2.15 10.05 -4.41
C GLU A 124 1.99 11.14 -5.49
N ASP A 125 0.77 11.59 -5.70
CA ASP A 125 0.41 12.55 -6.77
C ASP A 125 0.91 12.11 -8.16
N GLY A 126 0.78 10.80 -8.47
CA GLY A 126 1.17 10.24 -9.76
C GLY A 126 2.67 10.04 -9.99
N VAL A 127 3.50 10.36 -9.00
CA VAL A 127 4.96 10.17 -9.02
C VAL A 127 5.34 8.98 -8.14
N LEU A 128 6.33 8.18 -8.57
CA LEU A 128 6.80 7.03 -7.80
C LEU A 128 7.30 7.47 -6.41
N ALA A 129 6.77 6.85 -5.35
CA ALA A 129 7.01 7.22 -3.96
C ALA A 129 7.88 6.21 -3.20
N ALA A 130 8.02 4.96 -3.66
CA ALA A 130 8.95 4.01 -3.07
C ALA A 130 10.39 4.54 -3.20
N PRO A 131 11.28 4.31 -2.20
CA PRO A 131 12.62 4.91 -2.17
C PRO A 131 13.49 4.62 -3.39
N ALA A 132 13.48 3.40 -3.88
CA ALA A 132 14.19 2.99 -5.09
C ALA A 132 13.39 1.85 -5.77
N PRO A 133 12.32 2.20 -6.52
CA PRO A 133 11.37 1.20 -7.02
C PRO A 133 11.98 0.18 -8.00
N TYR A 134 13.09 0.50 -8.66
CA TYR A 134 13.76 -0.43 -9.56
C TYR A 134 14.96 -1.13 -8.91
N ALA A 135 15.86 -0.39 -8.24
CA ALA A 135 17.07 -0.96 -7.66
C ALA A 135 16.82 -1.74 -6.34
N ALA A 136 15.81 -1.32 -5.54
CA ALA A 136 15.46 -1.92 -4.26
C ALA A 136 13.95 -1.67 -3.94
N PRO A 137 13.04 -2.50 -4.46
CA PRO A 137 11.60 -2.21 -4.53
C PRO A 137 10.87 -2.13 -3.19
N ALA A 138 11.46 -2.64 -2.10
CA ALA A 138 10.83 -2.62 -0.77
C ALA A 138 10.49 -1.18 -0.31
N ALA A 139 9.21 -0.87 -0.15
CA ALA A 139 8.71 0.45 0.22
C ALA A 139 8.92 0.75 1.73
N TYR A 140 10.16 0.94 2.16
CA TYR A 140 10.48 1.35 3.54
C TYR A 140 10.05 2.79 3.86
N TYR A 141 9.84 3.62 2.87
CA TYR A 141 9.04 4.84 2.98
C TYR A 141 7.67 4.57 2.37
N PHE A 142 6.64 4.95 3.11
CA PHE A 142 5.26 4.96 2.64
C PHE A 142 4.66 6.31 3.01
N PRO A 143 4.01 7.03 2.05
CA PRO A 143 3.37 8.31 2.32
C PRO A 143 2.37 8.21 3.47
N ASN A 144 2.37 9.20 4.38
CA ASN A 144 1.55 9.14 5.58
C ASN A 144 0.06 9.33 5.26
N ALA A 145 -0.73 8.29 5.45
CA ALA A 145 -2.16 8.30 5.16
C ALA A 145 -2.95 9.37 5.93
N GLY A 146 -2.46 9.79 7.10
CA GLY A 146 -3.10 10.82 7.94
C GLY A 146 -3.15 12.24 7.33
N ARG A 147 -2.37 12.51 6.26
CA ARG A 147 -2.39 13.77 5.50
C ARG A 147 -2.95 13.64 4.09
N MET A 148 -3.43 12.46 3.70
CA MET A 148 -3.93 12.24 2.34
C MET A 148 -5.36 12.76 2.16
N TYR A 149 -5.59 13.33 0.99
CA TYR A 149 -6.90 13.75 0.55
C TYR A 149 -7.72 12.58 0.01
N ALA A 150 -7.10 11.72 -0.82
CA ALA A 150 -7.74 10.53 -1.37
C ALA A 150 -6.72 9.40 -1.55
N ILE A 151 -7.20 8.17 -1.71
CA ILE A 151 -6.38 7.01 -2.07
C ILE A 151 -7.02 6.32 -3.26
N GLU A 152 -6.24 6.11 -4.30
CA GLU A 152 -6.67 5.49 -5.54
C GLU A 152 -6.01 4.12 -5.69
N VAL A 153 -6.80 3.10 -6.00
CA VAL A 153 -6.32 1.73 -6.18
C VAL A 153 -6.76 1.25 -7.55
N LEU A 154 -5.81 0.90 -8.39
CA LEU A 154 -6.04 0.24 -9.68
C LEU A 154 -5.56 -1.19 -9.62
N LYS A 155 -6.39 -2.09 -10.11
CA LYS A 155 -6.10 -3.52 -10.27
C LYS A 155 -6.52 -3.93 -11.68
N GLY A 156 -5.86 -4.92 -12.26
CA GLY A 156 -6.30 -5.47 -13.54
C GLY A 156 -5.98 -4.62 -14.77
N SER A 157 -6.78 -4.78 -15.82
CA SER A 157 -6.49 -4.35 -17.19
C SER A 157 -6.36 -2.83 -17.40
N SER A 158 -6.90 -2.03 -16.51
CA SER A 158 -6.88 -0.57 -16.64
C SER A 158 -5.62 0.11 -16.11
N GLN A 159 -4.59 -0.66 -15.73
CA GLN A 159 -3.36 -0.12 -15.13
C GLN A 159 -2.16 0.04 -16.08
N VAL A 160 -2.32 -0.17 -17.39
CA VAL A 160 -1.23 -0.11 -18.39
C VAL A 160 -0.38 1.17 -18.29
N GLN A 161 -0.99 2.29 -17.90
CA GLN A 161 -0.31 3.57 -17.73
C GLN A 161 0.71 3.59 -16.57
N TYR A 162 0.54 2.70 -15.56
CA TYR A 162 1.25 2.79 -14.29
C TYR A 162 2.16 1.57 -14.08
N GLY A 163 3.45 1.83 -13.84
CA GLY A 163 4.50 0.83 -13.62
C GLY A 163 5.59 1.39 -12.73
N PRO A 164 6.57 0.55 -12.34
CA PRO A 164 6.98 -0.71 -12.99
C PRO A 164 6.21 -1.97 -12.56
N PHE A 165 5.53 -1.98 -11.41
CA PHE A 165 4.88 -3.20 -10.91
C PHE A 165 3.46 -3.31 -11.43
N THR A 166 3.28 -4.06 -12.52
CA THR A 166 1.98 -4.21 -13.19
C THR A 166 1.36 -5.59 -12.99
N THR A 167 2.02 -6.49 -12.26
CA THR A 167 1.46 -7.80 -11.88
C THR A 167 0.40 -7.68 -10.79
N GLY A 168 0.61 -6.82 -9.80
CA GLY A 168 -0.33 -6.57 -8.71
C GLY A 168 -1.31 -5.44 -9.02
N GLY A 169 -0.77 -4.25 -9.23
CA GLY A 169 -1.55 -3.04 -9.44
C GLY A 169 -0.84 -1.78 -8.97
N ALA A 170 -1.58 -0.68 -8.92
CA ALA A 170 -1.07 0.62 -8.53
C ALA A 170 -1.89 1.24 -7.39
N ILE A 171 -1.21 1.85 -6.43
CA ILE A 171 -1.80 2.68 -5.38
C ILE A 171 -1.23 4.09 -5.50
N ASN A 172 -2.11 5.08 -5.65
CA ASN A 172 -1.75 6.49 -5.67
C ASN A 172 -2.32 7.18 -4.43
N MET A 173 -1.43 7.75 -3.63
CA MET A 173 -1.75 8.55 -2.47
C MET A 173 -1.89 10.01 -2.92
N VAL A 174 -3.11 10.54 -2.92
CA VAL A 174 -3.39 11.91 -3.37
C VAL A 174 -3.25 12.84 -2.19
N SER A 175 -2.28 13.75 -2.24
CA SER A 175 -2.07 14.76 -1.19
C SER A 175 -3.08 15.89 -1.28
N THR A 176 -3.26 16.64 -0.20
CA THR A 176 -4.25 17.73 -0.12
C THR A 176 -4.02 18.78 -1.23
N PRO A 177 -5.05 19.11 -2.01
CA PRO A 177 -4.96 20.14 -3.02
C PRO A 177 -4.91 21.54 -2.40
N ILE A 178 -4.35 22.49 -3.12
CA ILE A 178 -4.39 23.92 -2.75
C ILE A 178 -5.87 24.35 -2.71
N PRO A 179 -6.39 24.87 -1.59
CA PRO A 179 -7.82 25.21 -1.46
C PRO A 179 -8.20 26.40 -2.36
N SER A 180 -9.45 26.41 -2.85
CA SER A 180 -9.95 27.48 -3.72
C SER A 180 -10.18 28.81 -3.00
N LYS A 181 -10.26 28.80 -1.67
CA LYS A 181 -10.42 29.94 -0.76
C LYS A 181 -9.53 29.75 0.43
N PHE A 182 -9.34 30.80 1.23
CA PHE A 182 -8.63 30.67 2.49
C PHE A 182 -9.22 29.52 3.30
N SER A 183 -8.36 28.65 3.77
CA SER A 183 -8.73 27.49 4.58
C SER A 183 -7.65 27.27 5.63
N LEU A 184 -8.09 27.13 6.87
CA LEU A 184 -7.27 26.74 7.99
C LEU A 184 -7.92 25.52 8.64
N LYS A 185 -7.14 24.45 8.82
CA LYS A 185 -7.60 23.22 9.50
C LYS A 185 -6.61 22.89 10.61
N ALA A 186 -7.13 22.59 11.78
CA ALA A 186 -6.36 22.10 12.92
C ALA A 186 -7.10 20.93 13.56
N ASN A 187 -6.47 19.77 13.58
CA ASN A 187 -7.00 18.56 14.19
C ASN A 187 -6.02 18.06 15.24
N ALA A 188 -6.49 17.73 16.43
CA ALA A 188 -5.69 17.11 17.46
C ALA A 188 -6.49 15.99 18.11
N SER A 189 -5.88 14.85 18.35
CA SER A 189 -6.45 13.76 19.13
C SER A 189 -5.39 13.13 20.05
N TYR A 190 -5.83 12.74 21.22
CA TYR A 190 -4.99 12.14 22.25
C TYR A 190 -5.71 10.96 22.90
N GLY A 191 -4.97 9.96 23.33
CA GLY A 191 -5.59 8.80 23.98
C GLY A 191 -4.62 7.69 24.37
N SER A 192 -5.08 6.47 24.29
CA SER A 192 -4.37 5.26 24.73
C SER A 192 -2.92 5.24 24.30
N TYR A 193 -2.05 4.74 25.18
CA TYR A 193 -0.59 4.60 24.94
C TYR A 193 0.10 5.95 24.71
N ASN A 194 -0.39 7.03 25.34
CA ASN A 194 0.12 8.39 25.17
C ASN A 194 0.18 8.78 23.68
N THR A 195 -0.79 8.30 22.89
CA THR A 195 -0.83 8.55 21.46
C THR A 195 -1.36 9.94 21.16
N LEU A 196 -0.54 10.77 20.51
CA LEU A 196 -0.89 12.09 20.01
C LEU A 196 -0.90 12.06 18.47
N LYS A 197 -2.00 12.51 17.89
CA LYS A 197 -2.11 12.81 16.44
C LYS A 197 -2.49 14.27 16.32
N SER A 198 -1.69 15.06 15.64
CA SER A 198 -2.02 16.45 15.32
C SER A 198 -1.77 16.73 13.84
N TYR A 199 -2.71 17.42 13.24
CA TYR A 199 -2.64 17.86 11.85
C TYR A 199 -3.02 19.32 11.77
N PHE A 200 -2.21 20.08 11.06
CA PHE A 200 -2.44 21.49 10.78
C PHE A 200 -2.28 21.72 9.28
N SER A 201 -3.16 22.53 8.71
CA SER A 201 -2.98 23.01 7.34
C SER A 201 -3.51 24.42 7.19
N VAL A 202 -2.81 25.24 6.39
CA VAL A 202 -3.23 26.57 5.98
C VAL A 202 -2.96 26.74 4.50
N GLY A 203 -3.91 27.29 3.79
CA GLY A 203 -3.77 27.54 2.35
C GLY A 203 -4.75 28.57 1.84
N ASN A 204 -4.44 29.12 0.69
CA ASN A 204 -5.28 30.07 -0.02
C ASN A 204 -4.98 30.02 -1.51
N ARG A 205 -5.92 30.52 -2.29
CA ARG A 205 -5.77 30.79 -3.70
C ARG A 205 -6.09 32.24 -3.99
N PHE A 206 -5.21 32.83 -4.79
CA PHE A 206 -5.38 34.13 -5.42
C PHE A 206 -5.70 33.92 -6.91
N LYS A 207 -5.91 34.99 -7.64
CA LYS A 207 -6.25 34.93 -9.07
C LYS A 207 -5.26 34.11 -9.91
N TYR A 208 -3.95 34.27 -9.67
CA TYR A 208 -2.89 33.65 -10.46
C TYR A 208 -1.97 32.73 -9.66
N THR A 209 -2.05 32.74 -8.34
CA THR A 209 -1.18 31.98 -7.46
C THR A 209 -1.96 31.29 -6.36
N GLY A 210 -1.36 30.32 -5.73
CA GLY A 210 -1.94 29.67 -4.56
C GLY A 210 -0.89 28.90 -3.78
N PHE A 211 -1.20 28.61 -2.53
CA PHE A 211 -0.32 27.83 -1.67
C PHE A 211 -1.11 26.98 -0.67
N ILE A 212 -0.46 25.93 -0.18
CA ILE A 212 -0.87 25.18 1.01
C ILE A 212 0.37 24.72 1.76
N ILE A 213 0.32 24.80 3.08
CA ILE A 213 1.32 24.24 3.99
C ILE A 213 0.60 23.32 4.95
N GLU A 214 1.14 22.12 5.15
CA GLU A 214 0.58 21.08 6.02
C GLU A 214 1.67 20.58 6.97
N TYR A 215 1.28 20.30 8.21
CA TYR A 215 2.11 19.63 9.20
C TYR A 215 1.32 18.53 9.88
N LEU A 216 1.90 17.33 9.97
CA LEU A 216 1.35 16.20 10.69
C LEU A 216 2.37 15.70 11.72
N ARG A 217 1.93 15.55 12.96
CA ARG A 217 2.64 14.85 14.04
C ARG A 217 1.86 13.61 14.43
N TYR A 218 2.54 12.47 14.49
CA TYR A 218 2.00 11.22 15.00
C TYR A 218 3.03 10.57 15.91
N GLN A 219 2.66 10.35 17.18
CA GLN A 219 3.53 9.72 18.15
C GLN A 219 2.73 8.85 19.11
N SER A 220 3.40 7.88 19.72
CA SER A 220 2.89 7.02 20.78
C SER A 220 4.05 6.51 21.62
N ASP A 221 3.79 6.20 22.91
CA ASP A 221 4.75 5.48 23.75
C ASP A 221 4.74 3.97 23.45
N GLY A 222 3.81 3.49 22.59
CA GLY A 222 3.66 2.09 22.23
C GLY A 222 2.85 1.29 23.25
N PHE A 223 2.32 0.16 22.79
CA PHE A 223 1.53 -0.74 23.63
C PHE A 223 2.30 -1.97 24.11
N ARG A 224 3.52 -2.21 23.57
CA ARG A 224 4.40 -3.27 24.04
C ARG A 224 5.14 -2.76 25.27
N LYS A 225 5.16 -3.59 26.32
CA LYS A 225 5.83 -3.25 27.57
C LYS A 225 7.18 -3.92 27.63
N ASP A 226 8.18 -3.13 27.91
CA ASP A 226 9.54 -3.60 28.09
C ASP A 226 9.84 -3.87 29.57
N VAL A 227 11.02 -4.45 29.82
CA VAL A 227 11.69 -4.43 31.11
C VAL A 227 11.67 -3.00 31.70
N PRO A 228 11.58 -2.81 33.00
CA PRO A 228 11.09 -1.57 33.62
C PRO A 228 11.66 -0.27 33.03
N ASN A 229 10.77 0.64 32.66
CA ASN A 229 10.97 2.04 32.27
C ASN A 229 11.47 2.37 30.85
N GLU A 230 11.45 1.47 29.88
CA GLU A 230 11.78 1.83 28.51
C GLU A 230 10.53 1.99 27.63
N ARG A 231 10.47 3.05 26.84
CA ARG A 231 9.40 3.31 25.87
C ARG A 231 9.60 2.43 24.65
N THR A 232 8.50 1.96 24.05
CA THR A 232 8.52 1.12 22.85
C THR A 232 7.81 1.78 21.67
N GLY A 233 7.73 3.09 21.71
CA GLY A 233 6.91 3.87 20.83
C GLY A 233 7.66 4.47 19.63
N PHE A 234 7.06 5.51 19.09
CA PHE A 234 7.59 6.21 17.92
C PHE A 234 7.21 7.69 17.94
N LYS A 235 7.96 8.44 17.14
CA LYS A 235 7.69 9.85 16.83
C LYS A 235 7.88 10.06 15.33
N ARG A 236 6.84 10.56 14.66
CA ARG A 236 6.85 10.85 13.21
C ARG A 236 6.36 12.27 12.96
N ASN A 237 7.08 13.02 12.14
CA ASN A 237 6.67 14.32 11.62
C ASN A 237 6.61 14.25 10.10
N ASP A 238 5.70 15.01 9.50
CA ASP A 238 5.53 15.11 8.07
C ASP A 238 5.09 16.54 7.72
N ILE A 239 5.82 17.18 6.82
CA ILE A 239 5.58 18.56 6.36
C ILE A 239 5.43 18.50 4.85
N ILE A 240 4.38 19.15 4.33
CA ILE A 240 4.18 19.39 2.91
C ILE A 240 3.96 20.89 2.69
N ALA A 241 4.59 21.41 1.66
CA ALA A 241 4.32 22.75 1.16
C ALA A 241 4.10 22.66 -0.36
N LYS A 242 3.05 23.30 -0.85
CA LYS A 242 2.79 23.45 -2.29
C LYS A 242 2.63 24.92 -2.62
N PHE A 243 3.20 25.33 -3.73
CA PHE A 243 2.98 26.62 -4.34
C PHE A 243 2.58 26.41 -5.80
N ALA A 244 1.59 27.14 -6.27
CA ALA A 244 1.16 27.08 -7.67
C ALA A 244 1.05 28.48 -8.27
N ALA A 245 1.37 28.57 -9.57
CA ALA A 245 1.14 29.73 -10.40
C ALA A 245 0.44 29.32 -11.69
N GLN A 246 -0.49 30.13 -12.18
CA GLN A 246 -1.31 29.81 -13.35
C GLN A 246 -1.61 31.03 -14.20
N THR A 247 -1.79 30.81 -15.48
CA THR A 247 -2.44 31.79 -16.37
C THR A 247 -3.97 31.55 -16.32
N ASN A 248 -4.73 32.53 -16.73
CA ASN A 248 -6.18 32.41 -16.91
C ASN A 248 -6.54 33.00 -18.27
N ASN A 249 -6.47 32.17 -19.31
CA ASN A 249 -6.81 32.55 -20.66
C ASN A 249 -8.05 31.72 -21.10
N GLU A 250 -9.19 32.37 -21.25
CA GLU A 250 -10.47 31.72 -21.54
C GLU A 250 -10.53 31.14 -22.95
N GLU A 251 -9.80 31.66 -23.89
CA GLU A 251 -9.83 31.28 -25.31
C GLU A 251 -8.54 30.62 -25.83
N GLY A 252 -7.49 30.54 -25.00
CA GLY A 252 -6.17 30.10 -25.43
C GLY A 252 -5.56 28.97 -24.64
N LEU A 253 -4.22 28.95 -24.65
CA LEU A 253 -3.41 28.04 -23.86
C LEU A 253 -3.39 28.48 -22.41
N ASN A 254 -3.72 27.55 -21.53
CA ASN A 254 -3.57 27.73 -20.10
C ASN A 254 -2.32 27.01 -19.61
N HIS A 255 -1.55 27.71 -18.81
CA HIS A 255 -0.31 27.23 -18.21
C HIS A 255 -0.49 27.16 -16.70
N LEU A 256 -0.05 26.08 -16.12
CA LEU A 256 -0.11 25.87 -14.70
C LEU A 256 1.18 25.23 -14.22
N PHE A 257 1.80 25.83 -13.22
CA PHE A 257 3.00 25.33 -12.56
C PHE A 257 2.70 25.08 -11.08
N GLU A 258 3.07 23.92 -10.55
CA GLU A 258 3.04 23.62 -9.12
C GLU A 258 4.41 23.10 -8.68
N LEU A 259 4.93 23.68 -7.60
CA LEU A 259 6.09 23.16 -6.88
C LEU A 259 5.63 22.58 -5.54
N LYS A 260 5.94 21.32 -5.31
CA LYS A 260 5.70 20.59 -4.06
C LYS A 260 7.01 20.29 -3.38
N PHE A 261 7.10 20.62 -2.10
CA PHE A 261 8.13 20.19 -1.17
C PHE A 261 7.53 19.27 -0.12
N GLY A 262 8.22 18.17 0.18
CA GLY A 262 7.85 17.24 1.25
C GLY A 262 9.05 16.91 2.13
N PHE A 263 8.83 16.87 3.45
CA PHE A 263 9.81 16.41 4.42
C PHE A 263 9.13 15.55 5.48
N ALA A 264 9.69 14.37 5.72
CA ALA A 264 9.22 13.49 6.79
C ALA A 264 10.40 12.89 7.55
N ASN A 265 10.26 12.74 8.87
CA ASN A 265 11.19 11.99 9.68
C ASN A 265 10.46 11.10 10.67
N GLU A 266 11.13 10.05 11.09
CA GLU A 266 10.64 9.11 12.07
C GLU A 266 11.78 8.60 12.95
N THR A 267 11.50 8.47 14.25
CA THR A 267 12.25 7.67 15.18
C THR A 267 11.28 6.69 15.84
N SER A 268 11.57 5.41 15.77
CA SER A 268 10.70 4.35 16.28
C SER A 268 11.56 3.31 17.01
N ASP A 269 11.15 2.91 18.21
CA ASP A 269 11.80 1.84 18.98
C ASP A 269 11.29 0.47 18.58
N GLU A 270 11.02 0.32 17.29
CA GLU A 270 10.50 -0.90 16.69
C GLU A 270 11.56 -1.98 16.58
N THR A 271 11.17 -3.21 16.95
CA THR A 271 12.00 -4.40 16.91
C THR A 271 11.51 -5.43 15.91
N TYR A 272 12.42 -6.24 15.37
CA TYR A 272 12.08 -7.50 14.71
C TYR A 272 11.87 -8.63 15.72
N LEU A 273 12.34 -8.47 16.94
CA LEU A 273 12.20 -9.47 18.00
C LEU A 273 10.74 -9.57 18.44
N GLY A 274 10.09 -10.68 18.10
CA GLY A 274 8.78 -11.10 18.58
C GLY A 274 8.92 -11.95 19.84
N LEU A 275 7.93 -12.79 20.10
CA LEU A 275 7.86 -13.66 21.28
C LEU A 275 7.91 -15.14 20.88
N SER A 276 8.33 -16.00 21.82
CA SER A 276 8.12 -17.44 21.73
C SER A 276 6.62 -17.77 21.80
N GLU A 277 6.21 -18.98 21.40
CA GLU A 277 4.82 -19.44 21.53
C GLU A 277 4.31 -19.34 22.96
N GLN A 278 5.11 -19.76 23.93
CA GLN A 278 4.76 -19.77 25.34
C GLN A 278 4.59 -18.34 25.89
N ASP A 279 5.54 -17.45 25.63
CA ASP A 279 5.47 -16.07 26.10
C ASP A 279 4.35 -15.29 25.42
N PHE A 280 4.08 -15.57 24.14
CA PHE A 280 2.96 -14.93 23.45
C PHE A 280 1.61 -15.34 24.06
N ALA A 281 1.44 -16.59 24.41
CA ALA A 281 0.21 -17.07 25.06
C ALA A 281 -0.01 -16.40 26.43
N LEU A 282 1.04 -16.23 27.23
CA LEU A 282 0.96 -15.65 28.58
C LEU A 282 0.87 -14.11 28.53
N ARG A 283 1.72 -13.46 27.77
CA ARG A 283 1.91 -11.98 27.78
C ARG A 283 2.20 -11.42 26.36
N PRO A 284 1.21 -11.38 25.47
CA PRO A 284 1.40 -11.08 24.03
C PRO A 284 1.96 -9.67 23.74
N TYR A 285 1.98 -8.78 24.70
CA TYR A 285 2.49 -7.41 24.59
C TYR A 285 3.82 -7.20 25.33
N TYR A 286 4.49 -8.29 25.68
CA TYR A 286 5.82 -8.25 26.30
C TYR A 286 6.91 -7.98 25.25
N ARG A 287 8.09 -7.54 25.70
CA ARG A 287 9.29 -7.32 24.88
C ARG A 287 10.52 -7.82 25.64
N TYR A 288 11.37 -8.59 25.00
CA TYR A 288 12.57 -9.16 25.60
C TYR A 288 13.68 -8.10 25.78
N ALA A 289 14.53 -8.30 26.78
CA ALA A 289 15.67 -7.43 27.09
C ALA A 289 16.62 -7.25 25.90
N GLY A 290 16.80 -8.28 25.08
CA GLY A 290 17.63 -8.23 23.87
C GLY A 290 17.18 -7.24 22.79
N ALA A 291 15.98 -6.65 22.93
CA ALA A 291 15.47 -5.62 22.03
C ALA A 291 15.67 -4.17 22.55
N GLN A 292 16.30 -3.98 23.72
CA GLN A 292 16.44 -2.64 24.36
C GLN A 292 17.07 -1.57 23.44
N LYS A 293 17.93 -1.95 22.53
CA LYS A 293 18.64 -1.05 21.63
C LYS A 293 18.05 -0.98 20.23
N ASP A 294 16.99 -1.77 19.97
CA ASP A 294 16.35 -1.77 18.65
C ASP A 294 15.69 -0.43 18.38
N ASN A 295 16.08 0.20 17.28
CA ASN A 295 15.61 1.53 16.90
C ASN A 295 15.66 1.73 15.39
N LEU A 296 14.64 2.37 14.85
CA LEU A 296 14.61 2.80 13.46
C LEU A 296 14.59 4.32 13.38
N LYS A 297 15.52 4.87 12.59
CA LYS A 297 15.53 6.29 12.23
C LYS A 297 15.38 6.43 10.73
N THR A 298 14.47 7.32 10.31
CA THR A 298 14.28 7.63 8.89
C THR A 298 14.22 9.13 8.65
N ARG A 299 14.58 9.53 7.42
CA ARG A 299 14.40 10.88 6.90
C ARG A 299 14.07 10.79 5.41
N HIS A 300 13.01 11.44 5.00
CA HIS A 300 12.59 11.56 3.62
C HIS A 300 12.49 13.03 3.22
N THR A 301 12.94 13.35 2.01
CA THR A 301 12.78 14.68 1.39
C THR A 301 12.32 14.49 -0.04
N GLN A 302 11.31 15.23 -0.45
CA GLN A 302 10.71 15.17 -1.78
C GLN A 302 10.61 16.56 -2.41
N TRP A 303 10.95 16.64 -3.69
CA TRP A 303 10.68 17.77 -4.56
C TRP A 303 9.94 17.29 -5.80
N VAL A 304 8.84 17.92 -6.13
CA VAL A 304 8.11 17.66 -7.38
C VAL A 304 7.73 18.99 -8.01
N ALA A 305 8.15 19.22 -9.25
CA ALA A 305 7.69 20.31 -10.08
C ALA A 305 6.73 19.75 -11.14
N THR A 306 5.51 20.22 -11.16
CA THR A 306 4.48 19.83 -12.12
C THR A 306 4.18 21.01 -13.03
N TYR A 307 4.27 20.81 -14.35
CA TYR A 307 3.88 21.78 -15.35
C TYR A 307 2.78 21.21 -16.22
N VAL A 308 1.68 21.95 -16.35
CA VAL A 308 0.52 21.56 -17.15
C VAL A 308 0.25 22.62 -18.21
N ILE A 309 0.10 22.18 -19.45
CA ILE A 309 -0.41 22.96 -20.57
C ILE A 309 -1.77 22.36 -20.96
N GLU A 310 -2.79 23.21 -21.03
CA GLU A 310 -4.13 22.79 -21.44
C GLU A 310 -4.65 23.74 -22.52
N SER A 311 -5.07 23.18 -23.66
CA SER A 311 -5.65 23.92 -24.79
C SER A 311 -7.10 23.53 -24.99
N LEU A 312 -8.01 24.53 -24.97
CA LEU A 312 -9.42 24.42 -25.42
C LEU A 312 -10.09 23.05 -25.18
N ARG A 313 -9.81 22.42 -24.04
CA ARG A 313 -10.34 21.12 -23.62
C ARG A 313 -9.97 19.92 -24.51
N LYS A 314 -9.16 20.10 -25.57
CA LYS A 314 -8.77 19.01 -26.49
C LYS A 314 -7.43 18.40 -26.15
N LEU A 315 -6.42 19.21 -25.85
CA LEU A 315 -5.06 18.77 -25.56
C LEU A 315 -4.66 19.18 -24.17
N LYS A 316 -4.15 18.23 -23.39
CA LYS A 316 -3.57 18.48 -22.08
C LYS A 316 -2.23 17.76 -22.00
N ILE A 317 -1.16 18.50 -21.69
CA ILE A 317 0.16 17.93 -21.46
C ILE A 317 0.52 18.19 -19.99
N THR A 318 0.93 17.13 -19.29
CA THR A 318 1.38 17.20 -17.90
C THR A 318 2.78 16.65 -17.81
N THR A 319 3.71 17.47 -17.32
CA THR A 319 5.11 17.07 -17.10
C THR A 319 5.46 17.21 -15.63
N ASN A 320 6.03 16.16 -15.05
CA ASN A 320 6.53 16.16 -13.68
C ASN A 320 8.04 15.93 -13.69
N LEU A 321 8.77 16.79 -12.99
CA LEU A 321 10.17 16.60 -12.63
C LEU A 321 10.22 16.34 -11.14
N TYR A 322 10.92 15.27 -10.71
CA TYR A 322 10.92 14.87 -9.31
C TYR A 322 12.28 14.39 -8.82
N TYR A 323 12.48 14.60 -7.52
CA TYR A 323 13.63 14.10 -6.76
C TYR A 323 13.17 13.69 -5.37
N ASN A 324 13.55 12.45 -4.94
CA ASN A 324 13.33 11.96 -3.60
C ASN A 324 14.68 11.51 -3.01
N TYR A 325 14.87 11.86 -1.76
CA TYR A 325 15.95 11.37 -0.91
C TYR A 325 15.33 10.62 0.25
N PHE A 326 15.82 9.41 0.54
CA PHE A 326 15.40 8.66 1.70
C PHE A 326 16.60 8.06 2.41
N PHE A 327 16.68 8.31 3.72
CA PHE A 327 17.64 7.72 4.62
C PHE A 327 16.91 6.83 5.60
N ARG A 328 17.48 5.64 5.91
CA ARG A 328 17.08 4.82 7.05
C ARG A 328 18.27 4.16 7.71
N ASN A 329 18.17 4.02 9.02
CA ASN A 329 19.00 3.13 9.79
C ASN A 329 18.11 2.33 10.74
N TRP A 330 17.92 1.05 10.43
CA TRP A 330 17.26 0.12 11.33
C TRP A 330 18.33 -0.62 12.11
N TYR A 331 18.53 -0.18 13.34
CA TYR A 331 19.43 -0.78 14.30
C TYR A 331 18.65 -1.83 15.08
N LYS A 332 19.03 -3.11 15.00
CA LYS A 332 18.23 -4.19 15.56
C LYS A 332 19.04 -5.45 15.81
N LEU A 333 18.60 -6.23 16.80
CA LEU A 333 19.16 -7.55 17.09
C LEU A 333 18.99 -8.48 15.87
N ASN A 334 20.07 -9.16 15.47
CA ASN A 334 20.13 -10.03 14.31
C ASN A 334 20.50 -11.47 14.67
N GLU A 335 21.45 -11.66 15.53
CA GLU A 335 21.93 -12.99 15.97
C GLU A 335 22.38 -12.95 17.43
N VAL A 336 22.44 -14.12 18.05
CA VAL A 336 22.98 -14.35 19.41
C VAL A 336 24.14 -15.30 19.33
N ARG A 337 25.16 -15.09 20.19
CA ARG A 337 26.37 -15.89 20.29
C ARG A 337 26.60 -16.35 21.72
N VAL A 338 27.09 -17.57 21.86
CA VAL A 338 27.61 -18.13 23.10
C VAL A 338 28.96 -18.77 22.75
N GLY A 339 30.07 -18.05 23.04
CA GLY A 339 31.43 -18.43 22.60
C GLY A 339 31.88 -17.69 21.34
N ASN A 340 33.02 -18.08 20.78
CA ASN A 340 33.76 -17.37 19.73
C ASN A 340 33.74 -18.04 18.34
N THR A 341 33.18 -19.22 18.22
CA THR A 341 33.14 -19.97 16.96
C THR A 341 31.92 -19.68 16.14
N LYS A 342 31.92 -20.03 14.84
CA LYS A 342 30.73 -19.88 13.99
C LYS A 342 29.59 -20.79 14.40
N ASP A 343 29.88 -21.97 14.95
CA ASP A 343 28.91 -22.97 15.37
C ASP A 343 28.17 -22.56 16.66
N GLU A 344 28.72 -21.58 17.37
CA GLU A 344 28.16 -20.97 18.58
C GLU A 344 27.29 -19.74 18.31
N ARG A 345 26.85 -19.56 17.05
CA ARG A 345 25.91 -18.51 16.63
C ARG A 345 24.54 -19.10 16.33
N ARG A 346 23.52 -18.38 16.71
CA ARG A 346 22.13 -18.70 16.36
C ARG A 346 21.42 -17.46 15.83
N SER A 347 20.65 -17.65 14.78
CA SER A 347 19.68 -16.62 14.36
C SER A 347 18.62 -16.46 15.44
N ILE A 348 18.08 -15.26 15.54
CA ILE A 348 16.96 -15.01 16.48
C ILE A 348 15.75 -15.87 16.15
N ASP A 349 15.49 -16.15 14.88
CA ASP A 349 14.42 -17.05 14.44
C ASP A 349 14.55 -18.44 15.04
N ALA A 350 15.73 -19.02 14.95
CA ALA A 350 16.01 -20.37 15.50
C ALA A 350 15.85 -20.38 17.02
N VAL A 351 16.31 -19.32 17.71
CA VAL A 351 16.19 -19.22 19.17
C VAL A 351 14.73 -19.14 19.62
N LEU A 352 13.89 -18.35 18.93
CA LEU A 352 12.49 -18.15 19.29
C LEU A 352 11.57 -19.30 18.82
N ALA A 353 11.96 -20.01 17.75
CA ALA A 353 11.21 -21.17 17.27
C ALA A 353 11.30 -22.37 18.23
N ASP A 354 12.47 -22.55 18.89
CA ASP A 354 12.73 -23.61 19.84
C ASP A 354 13.60 -23.11 21.02
N PRO A 355 12.96 -22.39 21.99
CA PRO A 355 13.67 -21.87 23.15
C PRO A 355 14.26 -22.93 24.08
N GLU A 356 13.70 -24.14 24.09
CA GLU A 356 14.16 -25.23 24.97
C GLU A 356 15.51 -25.78 24.49
N THR A 357 15.62 -26.11 23.21
CA THR A 357 16.88 -26.56 22.61
C THR A 357 17.92 -25.43 22.59
N ASN A 358 17.49 -24.17 22.44
CA ASN A 358 18.36 -23.01 22.40
C ASN A 358 18.41 -22.24 23.74
N LYS A 359 18.21 -22.92 24.87
CA LYS A 359 18.01 -22.29 26.17
C LYS A 359 19.11 -21.29 26.55
N ALA A 360 20.38 -21.62 26.38
CA ALA A 360 21.49 -20.73 26.70
C ALA A 360 21.44 -19.40 25.93
N TYR A 361 21.03 -19.44 24.66
CA TYR A 361 20.84 -18.26 23.81
C TYR A 361 19.58 -17.48 24.19
N PHE A 362 18.49 -18.22 24.49
CA PHE A 362 17.22 -17.63 24.85
C PHE A 362 17.30 -16.87 26.20
N ASP A 363 17.98 -17.46 27.21
CA ASP A 363 18.17 -16.85 28.51
C ASP A 363 18.98 -15.52 28.42
N ILE A 364 19.93 -15.42 27.49
CA ILE A 364 20.66 -14.17 27.21
C ILE A 364 19.72 -13.16 26.53
N VAL A 365 18.94 -13.57 25.54
CA VAL A 365 17.97 -12.67 24.85
C VAL A 365 16.91 -12.13 25.81
N THR A 366 16.46 -12.95 26.75
CA THR A 366 15.48 -12.55 27.76
C THR A 366 16.09 -11.77 28.92
N GLY A 367 17.42 -11.75 29.05
CA GLY A 367 18.15 -11.09 30.15
C GLY A 367 18.13 -11.87 31.44
N GLN A 368 17.80 -13.19 31.41
CA GLN A 368 17.82 -14.07 32.57
C GLN A 368 19.25 -14.53 32.94
N THR A 369 20.13 -14.56 31.96
CA THR A 369 21.53 -14.96 32.14
C THR A 369 22.44 -13.84 31.66
N ASP A 370 23.42 -13.50 32.50
CA ASP A 370 24.48 -12.57 32.15
C ASP A 370 25.50 -13.22 31.24
N TYR A 371 26.01 -12.45 30.29
CA TYR A 371 27.09 -12.87 29.41
C TYR A 371 28.01 -11.69 29.10
N VAL A 372 29.29 -11.83 29.41
CA VAL A 372 30.32 -10.84 29.10
C VAL A 372 30.99 -11.21 27.78
N GLY A 373 30.90 -10.34 26.78
CA GLY A 373 31.43 -10.58 25.43
C GLY A 373 30.43 -10.13 24.34
N GLU A 374 30.70 -10.54 23.10
CA GLU A 374 29.84 -10.25 21.95
C GLU A 374 28.65 -11.22 21.87
N ALA A 375 27.75 -11.21 22.88
CA ALA A 375 26.63 -12.12 22.93
C ALA A 375 25.50 -11.72 21.96
N LEU A 376 25.15 -10.45 21.91
CA LEU A 376 24.03 -9.94 21.13
C LEU A 376 24.55 -9.07 19.98
N MET A 377 24.33 -9.54 18.74
CA MET A 377 24.82 -8.86 17.54
C MET A 377 23.73 -7.98 16.95
N LEU A 378 23.91 -6.66 17.09
CA LEU A 378 22.97 -5.67 16.56
C LEU A 378 23.46 -5.12 15.23
N ARG A 379 22.62 -5.28 14.22
CA ARG A 379 22.89 -4.79 12.87
C ARG A 379 22.39 -3.38 12.66
N ALA A 380 23.29 -2.48 12.31
CA ALA A 380 22.98 -1.17 11.78
C ALA A 380 22.65 -1.30 10.28
N ASN A 381 21.37 -1.38 9.94
CA ASN A 381 20.93 -1.45 8.55
C ASN A 381 20.90 -0.06 7.92
N HIS A 382 22.06 0.59 7.87
CA HIS A 382 22.24 1.91 7.32
C HIS A 382 22.09 1.89 5.80
N ARG A 383 21.17 2.71 5.27
CA ARG A 383 20.91 2.82 3.82
C ARG A 383 20.53 4.24 3.44
N VAL A 384 21.01 4.64 2.26
CA VAL A 384 20.65 5.89 1.60
C VAL A 384 20.07 5.56 0.24
N TYR A 385 18.97 6.23 -0.11
CA TYR A 385 18.30 6.05 -1.39
C TYR A 385 18.14 7.38 -2.07
N HIS A 386 18.30 7.38 -3.38
CA HIS A 386 17.97 8.51 -4.25
C HIS A 386 17.06 8.01 -5.37
N SER A 387 16.05 8.78 -5.69
CA SER A 387 15.13 8.50 -6.80
C SER A 387 14.81 9.82 -7.50
N ARG A 388 14.96 9.87 -8.81
CA ARG A 388 14.77 11.07 -9.63
C ARG A 388 14.27 10.71 -11.02
N GLY A 389 13.56 11.63 -11.63
CA GLY A 389 13.09 11.39 -12.98
C GLY A 389 12.30 12.54 -13.56
N ILE A 390 11.99 12.37 -14.81
CA ILE A 390 11.07 13.20 -15.56
C ILE A 390 10.01 12.30 -16.21
N GLN A 391 8.76 12.70 -16.10
CA GLN A 391 7.67 12.04 -16.81
C GLN A 391 6.77 13.06 -17.47
N SER A 392 6.34 12.80 -18.69
CA SER A 392 5.40 13.63 -19.43
C SER A 392 4.26 12.80 -19.98
N LYS A 393 3.05 13.31 -19.88
CA LYS A 393 1.83 12.68 -20.39
C LYS A 393 1.05 13.70 -21.21
N GLY A 394 0.76 13.34 -22.48
CA GLY A 394 -0.16 14.06 -23.36
C GLY A 394 -1.50 13.34 -23.42
N GLU A 395 -2.58 14.07 -23.25
CA GLU A 395 -3.96 13.59 -23.38
C GLU A 395 -4.67 14.40 -24.46
N TYR A 396 -5.23 13.73 -25.46
CA TYR A 396 -5.98 14.33 -26.54
C TYR A 396 -7.40 13.77 -26.59
N ARG A 397 -8.39 14.65 -26.66
CA ARG A 397 -9.82 14.31 -26.71
C ARG A 397 -10.43 14.71 -28.02
N THR A 398 -11.11 13.80 -28.70
CA THR A 398 -11.77 14.04 -29.97
C THR A 398 -12.98 13.10 -30.16
N MET A 399 -13.71 13.34 -31.22
CA MET A 399 -14.73 12.42 -31.72
C MET A 399 -14.13 11.52 -32.79
N LEU A 400 -14.37 10.23 -32.71
CA LEU A 400 -13.97 9.23 -33.70
C LEU A 400 -15.12 8.22 -33.89
N TRP A 401 -15.59 8.05 -35.15
CA TRP A 401 -16.72 7.17 -35.46
C TRP A 401 -17.97 7.39 -34.61
N ASP A 402 -18.35 8.66 -34.41
CA ASP A 402 -19.43 9.12 -33.52
C ASP A 402 -19.29 8.70 -32.06
N GLY A 403 -18.11 8.34 -31.63
CA GLY A 403 -17.75 8.04 -30.25
C GLY A 403 -16.74 9.03 -29.70
N TYR A 404 -16.69 9.16 -28.40
CA TYR A 404 -15.70 9.97 -27.70
C TYR A 404 -14.39 9.17 -27.57
N LEU A 405 -13.32 9.67 -28.14
CA LEU A 405 -11.98 9.13 -28.00
C LEU A 405 -11.16 10.01 -27.06
N THR A 406 -10.57 9.39 -26.04
CA THR A 406 -9.45 9.96 -25.28
C THR A 406 -8.21 9.14 -25.58
N ALA A 407 -7.21 9.76 -26.20
CA ALA A 407 -5.93 9.15 -26.49
C ALA A 407 -4.87 9.73 -25.54
N GLU A 408 -4.06 8.88 -24.94
CA GLU A 408 -2.95 9.26 -24.09
C GLU A 408 -1.64 8.68 -24.59
N LEU A 409 -0.58 9.48 -24.50
CA LEU A 409 0.80 9.07 -24.71
C LEU A 409 1.62 9.53 -23.53
N GLY A 410 2.39 8.64 -22.93
CA GLY A 410 3.26 8.97 -21.81
C GLY A 410 4.66 8.45 -21.96
N LEU A 411 5.63 9.22 -21.50
CA LEU A 411 7.06 8.88 -21.44
C LEU A 411 7.59 9.15 -20.06
N ARG A 412 8.46 8.29 -19.54
CA ARG A 412 9.16 8.47 -18.27
C ARG A 412 10.60 8.01 -18.39
N TYR A 413 11.53 8.85 -17.93
CA TYR A 413 12.86 8.45 -17.53
C TYR A 413 12.94 8.47 -16.01
N HIS A 414 13.46 7.41 -15.42
CA HIS A 414 13.65 7.26 -13.99
C HIS A 414 15.04 6.70 -13.67
N ALA A 415 15.67 7.27 -12.67
CA ALA A 415 16.91 6.74 -12.13
C ALA A 415 16.81 6.66 -10.61
N ASP A 416 17.17 5.51 -10.04
CA ASP A 416 17.21 5.32 -8.61
C ASP A 416 18.45 4.55 -8.14
N SER A 417 18.72 4.65 -6.84
CA SER A 417 19.85 3.95 -6.21
C SER A 417 19.57 3.60 -4.75
N GLU A 418 20.16 2.49 -4.32
CA GLU A 418 20.31 2.10 -2.92
C GLU A 418 21.81 2.04 -2.59
N ASP A 419 22.25 2.84 -1.63
CA ASP A 419 23.56 2.70 -0.97
C ASP A 419 23.39 1.96 0.35
N ARG A 420 23.96 0.76 0.45
CA ARG A 420 23.87 -0.14 1.59
C ARG A 420 25.24 -0.23 2.27
N PHE A 421 25.34 0.35 3.49
CA PHE A 421 26.58 0.46 4.24
C PHE A 421 26.38 0.02 5.68
N GLN A 422 26.49 -1.29 5.96
CA GLN A 422 26.04 -1.93 7.18
C GLN A 422 27.20 -2.38 8.06
N GLN A 423 26.94 -2.41 9.38
CA GLN A 423 27.85 -2.95 10.40
C GLN A 423 27.07 -3.74 11.44
N ASP A 424 27.75 -4.61 12.16
CA ASP A 424 27.21 -5.33 13.31
C ASP A 424 27.99 -4.90 14.56
N ASP A 425 27.28 -4.40 15.57
CA ASP A 425 27.83 -4.04 16.89
C ASP A 425 27.58 -5.21 17.86
N GLY A 426 28.56 -5.56 18.68
CA GLY A 426 28.46 -6.62 19.69
C GLY A 426 28.13 -6.05 21.08
N TYR A 427 27.15 -6.64 21.74
CA TYR A 427 26.71 -6.28 23.09
C TYR A 427 26.84 -7.45 24.04
N SER A 428 27.22 -7.16 25.27
CA SER A 428 27.09 -8.05 26.44
C SER A 428 25.70 -7.88 27.06
N MET A 429 25.27 -8.89 27.84
CA MET A 429 24.09 -8.81 28.72
C MET A 429 24.55 -8.88 30.16
N GLN A 430 24.22 -7.88 30.98
CA GLN A 430 24.62 -7.81 32.39
C GLN A 430 23.47 -7.22 33.23
N GLY A 431 22.98 -7.97 34.21
CA GLY A 431 21.84 -7.58 35.03
C GLY A 431 20.58 -7.25 34.21
N GLY A 432 20.34 -8.01 33.13
CA GLY A 432 19.22 -7.78 32.19
C GLY A 432 19.38 -6.52 31.32
N ARG A 433 20.59 -5.91 31.26
CA ARG A 433 20.85 -4.70 30.47
C ARG A 433 21.93 -4.95 29.42
N MET A 434 21.67 -4.42 28.20
CA MET A 434 22.62 -4.49 27.10
C MET A 434 23.70 -3.40 27.25
N GLN A 435 24.97 -3.81 27.25
CA GLN A 435 26.15 -2.93 27.29
C GLN A 435 26.97 -3.14 26.02
N LEU A 436 27.38 -2.05 25.36
CA LEU A 436 28.20 -2.12 24.17
C LEU A 436 29.57 -2.72 24.51
N PHE A 437 29.89 -3.85 23.91
CA PHE A 437 31.17 -4.53 24.07
C PHE A 437 32.13 -4.24 22.91
N LEU A 438 31.65 -4.37 21.68
CA LEU A 438 32.43 -4.10 20.47
C LEU A 438 31.66 -3.25 19.50
N LYS A 439 32.24 -2.12 19.09
CA LYS A 439 31.69 -1.28 18.01
C LYS A 439 32.16 -1.81 16.66
N GLY A 440 31.21 -2.15 15.79
CA GLY A 440 31.48 -2.59 14.43
C GLY A 440 31.99 -1.47 13.53
N LEU A 441 32.71 -1.85 12.49
CA LEU A 441 33.18 -0.92 11.46
C LEU A 441 32.11 -0.74 10.37
N PRO A 442 31.80 0.50 9.96
CA PRO A 442 30.91 0.74 8.82
C PRO A 442 31.35 -0.01 7.57
N GLY A 443 30.42 -0.68 6.89
CA GLY A 443 30.70 -1.51 5.73
C GLY A 443 31.14 -2.94 6.02
N SER A 444 31.41 -3.30 7.29
CA SER A 444 31.89 -4.65 7.65
C SER A 444 30.86 -5.77 7.48
N ASN A 445 29.56 -5.44 7.41
CA ASN A 445 28.51 -6.42 7.15
C ASN A 445 28.04 -6.40 5.69
N ALA A 446 27.70 -5.23 5.15
CA ALA A 446 27.38 -5.05 3.74
C ALA A 446 27.87 -3.69 3.27
N ASN A 447 28.44 -3.66 2.07
CA ASN A 447 29.11 -2.49 1.49
C ASN A 447 28.90 -2.46 -0.02
N ARG A 448 27.67 -2.05 -0.45
CA ARG A 448 27.31 -2.09 -1.87
C ARG A 448 26.42 -0.93 -2.28
N ILE A 449 26.48 -0.58 -3.56
CA ILE A 449 25.61 0.39 -4.21
C ILE A 449 24.92 -0.33 -5.37
N THR A 450 23.58 -0.25 -5.39
CA THR A 450 22.76 -0.73 -6.50
C THR A 450 22.12 0.48 -7.17
N THR A 451 22.21 0.57 -8.50
CA THR A 451 21.62 1.64 -9.31
C THR A 451 20.71 1.06 -10.38
N ALA A 452 19.70 1.80 -10.73
CA ALA A 452 18.82 1.49 -11.85
C ALA A 452 18.59 2.72 -12.73
N HIS A 453 18.53 2.50 -14.03
CA HIS A 453 18.08 3.45 -15.03
C HIS A 453 16.95 2.83 -15.83
N ALA A 454 15.81 3.50 -15.93
CA ALA A 454 14.62 2.95 -16.57
C ALA A 454 13.97 3.95 -17.51
N TRP A 455 13.72 3.50 -18.74
CA TRP A 455 12.86 4.16 -19.69
C TRP A 455 11.51 3.44 -19.75
N ALA A 456 10.43 4.19 -19.70
CA ALA A 456 9.10 3.65 -19.87
C ALA A 456 8.27 4.55 -20.77
N GLY A 457 7.58 3.93 -21.74
CA GLY A 457 6.65 4.61 -22.61
C GLY A 457 5.32 3.87 -22.66
N TYR A 458 4.21 4.59 -22.81
CA TYR A 458 2.92 3.95 -23.03
C TYR A 458 2.04 4.78 -23.96
N TRP A 459 1.12 4.10 -24.63
CA TRP A 459 -0.05 4.70 -25.22
C TRP A 459 -1.31 4.03 -24.67
N LEU A 460 -2.39 4.79 -24.59
CA LEU A 460 -3.71 4.33 -24.17
C LEU A 460 -4.78 5.03 -25.00
N ALA A 461 -5.72 4.27 -25.53
CA ALA A 461 -6.91 4.78 -26.20
C ALA A 461 -8.16 4.31 -25.45
N LYS A 462 -9.01 5.24 -25.02
CA LYS A 462 -10.33 4.98 -24.44
C LYS A 462 -11.37 5.53 -25.41
N TRP A 463 -12.17 4.64 -26.00
CA TRP A 463 -13.24 4.99 -26.92
C TRP A 463 -14.60 4.62 -26.32
N SER A 464 -15.55 5.53 -26.38
CA SER A 464 -16.89 5.35 -25.81
C SER A 464 -17.96 5.77 -26.80
N LYS A 465 -18.87 4.83 -27.14
CA LYS A 465 -20.04 5.09 -28.00
C LYS A 465 -21.26 4.35 -27.46
N GLY A 466 -22.34 5.07 -27.22
CA GLY A 466 -23.57 4.49 -26.69
C GLY A 466 -23.34 3.72 -25.37
N ILE A 467 -23.62 2.42 -25.40
CA ILE A 467 -23.49 1.55 -24.22
C ILE A 467 -22.08 0.98 -24.02
N VAL A 468 -21.17 1.11 -25.00
CA VAL A 468 -19.86 0.46 -25.02
C VAL A 468 -18.75 1.46 -24.71
N THR A 469 -17.84 1.09 -23.81
CA THR A 469 -16.53 1.73 -23.61
C THR A 469 -15.45 0.70 -23.83
N LEU A 470 -14.53 0.97 -24.74
CA LEU A 470 -13.36 0.14 -25.03
C LEU A 470 -12.11 0.89 -24.59
N THR A 471 -11.19 0.20 -23.93
CA THR A 471 -9.86 0.71 -23.59
C THR A 471 -8.82 -0.25 -24.14
N ALA A 472 -7.87 0.25 -24.91
CA ALA A 472 -6.73 -0.52 -25.40
C ALA A 472 -5.47 0.29 -25.18
N GLY A 473 -4.39 -0.39 -24.84
CA GLY A 473 -3.12 0.28 -24.61
C GLY A 473 -1.95 -0.68 -24.54
N MET A 474 -0.76 -0.10 -24.56
CA MET A 474 0.49 -0.84 -24.48
C MET A 474 1.52 -0.01 -23.74
N ARG A 475 2.30 -0.69 -22.89
CA ARG A 475 3.42 -0.10 -22.16
C ARG A 475 4.70 -0.82 -22.54
N TYR A 476 5.78 -0.06 -22.68
CA TYR A 476 7.14 -0.57 -22.84
C TYR A 476 7.96 -0.16 -21.62
N GLU A 477 8.75 -1.07 -21.11
CA GLU A 477 9.75 -0.86 -20.04
C GLU A 477 11.11 -1.34 -20.56
N ASP A 478 12.15 -0.54 -20.29
CA ASP A 478 13.55 -0.83 -20.58
C ASP A 478 14.36 -0.44 -19.35
N VAL A 479 15.00 -1.39 -18.69
CA VAL A 479 15.59 -1.23 -17.36
C VAL A 479 17.00 -1.76 -17.33
N ASP A 480 17.97 -0.90 -17.02
CA ASP A 480 19.35 -1.24 -16.73
C ASP A 480 19.59 -1.22 -15.22
N LEU A 481 20.17 -2.30 -14.71
CA LEU A 481 20.46 -2.51 -13.29
C LEU A 481 21.95 -2.81 -13.12
N LEU A 482 22.57 -2.15 -12.15
CA LEU A 482 24.00 -2.32 -11.83
C LEU A 482 24.19 -2.38 -10.31
N LYS A 483 24.83 -3.43 -9.82
CA LYS A 483 25.28 -3.59 -8.43
C LYS A 483 26.79 -3.56 -8.37
N ARG A 484 27.34 -2.66 -7.54
CA ARG A 484 28.73 -2.56 -7.18
C ARG A 484 28.90 -2.98 -5.73
N ASP A 485 29.55 -4.12 -5.49
CA ASP A 485 29.83 -4.65 -4.16
C ASP A 485 31.34 -4.50 -3.86
N TYR A 486 31.64 -3.64 -2.89
CA TYR A 486 33.01 -3.37 -2.43
C TYR A 486 33.47 -4.40 -1.41
N THR A 487 32.59 -5.32 -1.00
CA THR A 487 32.84 -6.36 -0.01
C THR A 487 33.24 -5.82 1.37
N LYS A 488 33.47 -6.71 2.30
CA LYS A 488 34.00 -6.37 3.64
C LYS A 488 35.50 -5.99 3.59
N ALA A 489 36.16 -6.37 2.50
CA ALA A 489 37.61 -6.16 2.34
C ALA A 489 37.96 -4.73 1.93
N ASP A 490 37.03 -3.97 1.36
CA ASP A 490 37.22 -2.56 0.98
C ASP A 490 36.20 -1.63 1.68
N PRO A 491 36.24 -1.47 3.01
CA PRO A 491 35.29 -0.66 3.76
C PRO A 491 35.38 0.85 3.41
N ARG A 492 36.49 1.30 2.83
CA ARG A 492 36.67 2.70 2.41
C ARG A 492 36.26 2.94 0.96
N ARG A 493 35.82 1.89 0.24
CA ARG A 493 35.42 1.97 -1.17
C ARG A 493 36.48 2.57 -2.09
N THR A 494 37.75 2.12 -1.90
CA THR A 494 38.89 2.55 -2.73
C THR A 494 38.80 1.97 -4.13
N GLY A 495 38.02 0.91 -4.31
CA GLY A 495 37.89 0.16 -5.56
C GLY A 495 38.93 -0.96 -5.71
N MET A 496 39.76 -1.22 -4.70
CA MET A 496 40.73 -2.32 -4.71
C MET A 496 40.04 -3.69 -4.79
N VAL A 497 38.88 -3.83 -4.14
CA VAL A 497 38.02 -5.02 -4.26
C VAL A 497 36.62 -4.56 -4.62
N ARG A 498 36.25 -4.74 -5.88
CA ARG A 498 34.90 -4.36 -6.38
C ARG A 498 34.37 -5.45 -7.31
N ILE A 499 33.23 -6.01 -6.93
CA ILE A 499 32.49 -6.96 -7.76
C ILE A 499 31.33 -6.20 -8.40
N GLU A 500 31.27 -6.20 -9.72
CA GLU A 500 30.16 -5.63 -10.46
C GLU A 500 29.30 -6.73 -11.04
N THR A 501 27.97 -6.59 -10.84
CA THR A 501 26.97 -7.41 -11.53
C THR A 501 25.94 -6.50 -12.15
N SER A 502 25.54 -6.82 -13.37
CA SER A 502 24.52 -6.07 -14.09
C SER A 502 23.44 -6.99 -14.62
N ASN A 503 22.27 -6.42 -14.83
CA ASN A 503 21.16 -7.08 -15.47
C ASN A 503 20.40 -6.07 -16.33
N HIS A 504 19.78 -6.55 -17.40
CA HIS A 504 19.00 -5.74 -18.31
C HIS A 504 17.66 -6.44 -18.56
N ALA A 505 16.57 -5.68 -18.50
CA ALA A 505 15.23 -6.22 -18.71
C ALA A 505 14.38 -5.32 -19.64
N ARG A 506 13.76 -5.95 -20.63
CA ARG A 506 12.80 -5.31 -21.50
C ARG A 506 11.44 -6.01 -21.45
N ALA A 507 10.37 -5.23 -21.47
CA ALA A 507 9.04 -5.78 -21.45
C ALA A 507 8.08 -4.97 -22.33
N LEU A 508 7.26 -5.67 -23.11
CA LEU A 508 6.11 -5.13 -23.82
C LEU A 508 4.83 -5.65 -23.14
N LEU A 509 3.98 -4.73 -22.69
CA LEU A 509 2.87 -4.96 -21.78
C LEU A 509 1.55 -4.47 -22.41
N PRO A 510 0.93 -5.26 -23.29
CA PRO A 510 -0.37 -4.94 -23.85
C PRO A 510 -1.48 -5.09 -22.80
N GLY A 511 -2.54 -4.30 -22.95
CA GLY A 511 -3.76 -4.41 -22.16
C GLY A 511 -4.97 -3.96 -22.95
N ILE A 512 -6.07 -4.67 -22.77
CA ILE A 512 -7.37 -4.37 -23.37
C ILE A 512 -8.47 -4.60 -22.34
N GLY A 513 -9.50 -3.76 -22.40
CA GLY A 513 -10.67 -3.91 -21.54
C GLY A 513 -11.92 -3.33 -22.21
N VAL A 514 -13.06 -3.90 -21.89
CA VAL A 514 -14.36 -3.47 -22.36
C VAL A 514 -15.31 -3.27 -21.17
N ASN A 515 -16.15 -2.25 -21.24
CA ASN A 515 -17.27 -2.04 -20.32
C ASN A 515 -18.53 -1.81 -21.15
N VAL A 516 -19.59 -2.58 -20.87
CA VAL A 516 -20.87 -2.52 -21.57
C VAL A 516 -21.97 -2.19 -20.57
N LYS A 517 -22.70 -1.11 -20.81
CA LYS A 517 -23.89 -0.73 -20.05
C LYS A 517 -25.09 -1.54 -20.54
N LEU A 518 -25.35 -2.69 -19.91
CA LEU A 518 -26.44 -3.59 -20.28
C LEU A 518 -27.81 -2.95 -19.99
N LEU A 519 -27.91 -2.20 -18.87
CA LEU A 519 -29.08 -1.42 -18.46
C LEU A 519 -28.59 -0.09 -17.88
N PRO A 520 -29.44 0.91 -17.70
CA PRO A 520 -29.03 2.16 -17.03
C PRO A 520 -28.41 1.96 -15.64
N THR A 521 -28.79 0.87 -14.96
CA THR A 521 -28.31 0.51 -13.62
C THR A 521 -27.32 -0.63 -13.59
N LEU A 522 -27.10 -1.35 -14.71
CA LEU A 522 -26.26 -2.55 -14.75
C LEU A 522 -25.21 -2.44 -15.86
N SER A 523 -23.95 -2.62 -15.52
CA SER A 523 -22.86 -2.77 -16.49
C SER A 523 -22.07 -4.03 -16.25
N ALA A 524 -21.53 -4.61 -17.34
CA ALA A 524 -20.57 -5.69 -17.33
C ALA A 524 -19.25 -5.20 -17.89
N PHE A 525 -18.14 -5.65 -17.33
CA PHE A 525 -16.83 -5.35 -17.87
C PHE A 525 -15.93 -6.58 -17.87
N GLY A 526 -14.92 -6.55 -18.72
CA GLY A 526 -13.88 -7.56 -18.77
C GLY A 526 -12.60 -6.99 -19.32
N GLY A 527 -11.48 -7.61 -18.99
CA GLY A 527 -10.20 -7.16 -19.44
C GLY A 527 -9.09 -8.19 -19.31
N LEU A 528 -8.06 -7.97 -20.09
CA LEU A 528 -6.84 -8.78 -20.19
C LEU A 528 -5.64 -7.85 -20.22
N HIS A 529 -4.59 -8.15 -19.44
CA HIS A 529 -3.32 -7.44 -19.55
C HIS A 529 -2.14 -8.33 -19.20
N LYS A 530 -0.96 -7.99 -19.74
CA LYS A 530 0.31 -8.59 -19.37
C LYS A 530 0.91 -7.80 -18.20
N GLY A 531 1.25 -8.52 -17.11
CA GLY A 531 1.90 -7.98 -15.93
C GLY A 531 3.42 -8.15 -15.99
N PHE A 532 4.13 -7.27 -15.29
CA PHE A 532 5.59 -7.20 -15.20
C PHE A 532 6.02 -6.68 -13.84
N ALA A 533 7.15 -7.19 -13.33
CA ALA A 533 7.96 -6.53 -12.32
C ALA A 533 9.45 -6.70 -12.66
N PRO A 534 10.27 -5.65 -12.46
CA PRO A 534 11.69 -5.70 -12.81
C PRO A 534 12.44 -6.74 -11.98
N PRO A 535 13.49 -7.38 -12.53
CA PRO A 535 14.40 -8.23 -11.79
C PRO A 535 15.34 -7.38 -10.92
N SER A 536 16.20 -8.03 -10.13
CA SER A 536 17.33 -7.36 -9.48
C SER A 536 18.57 -7.30 -10.42
N ALA A 537 19.64 -6.67 -9.95
CA ALA A 537 20.94 -6.62 -10.64
C ALA A 537 21.70 -7.97 -10.62
N THR A 538 21.04 -9.08 -10.26
CA THR A 538 21.62 -10.42 -10.30
C THR A 538 21.67 -10.89 -11.75
N LEU A 539 22.84 -11.41 -12.16
CA LEU A 539 23.07 -11.90 -13.52
C LEU A 539 22.01 -12.96 -13.91
N ASP A 540 21.48 -12.86 -15.13
CA ASP A 540 20.51 -13.79 -15.74
C ASP A 540 19.17 -13.95 -14.97
N GLN A 541 18.90 -13.12 -13.97
CA GLN A 541 17.63 -13.13 -13.30
C GLN A 541 16.53 -12.59 -14.22
N LYS A 542 15.51 -13.40 -14.45
CA LYS A 542 14.37 -13.04 -15.30
C LYS A 542 13.38 -12.15 -14.57
N ALA A 543 12.81 -11.18 -15.28
CA ALA A 543 11.73 -10.35 -14.79
C ALA A 543 10.49 -11.18 -14.44
N GLU A 544 9.70 -10.72 -13.47
CA GLU A 544 8.38 -11.29 -13.19
C GLU A 544 7.44 -11.02 -14.38
N SER A 545 6.66 -12.01 -14.74
CA SER A 545 5.68 -11.91 -15.85
C SER A 545 4.42 -12.68 -15.53
N SER A 546 3.27 -12.07 -15.83
CA SER A 546 1.95 -12.70 -15.69
C SER A 546 1.01 -12.34 -16.83
N VAL A 547 -0.01 -13.17 -17.04
CA VAL A 547 -1.19 -12.83 -17.83
C VAL A 547 -2.37 -12.75 -16.87
N ASN A 548 -3.01 -11.60 -16.82
CA ASN A 548 -4.07 -11.28 -15.88
C ASN A 548 -5.38 -11.06 -16.62
N VAL A 549 -6.42 -11.80 -16.23
CA VAL A 549 -7.77 -11.74 -16.80
C VAL A 549 -8.74 -11.38 -15.70
N GLU A 550 -9.70 -10.52 -15.99
CA GLU A 550 -10.78 -10.18 -15.07
C GLU A 550 -12.11 -10.01 -15.81
N ALA A 551 -13.19 -10.29 -15.09
CA ALA A 551 -14.55 -9.97 -15.51
C ALA A 551 -15.38 -9.56 -14.30
N GLY A 552 -16.31 -8.63 -14.50
CA GLY A 552 -17.12 -8.13 -13.38
C GLY A 552 -18.46 -7.56 -13.81
N LEU A 553 -19.36 -7.48 -12.84
CA LEU A 553 -20.67 -6.87 -12.93
C LEU A 553 -20.76 -5.71 -11.94
N ARG A 554 -21.37 -4.61 -12.37
CA ARG A 554 -21.64 -3.41 -11.55
C ARG A 554 -23.11 -3.06 -11.62
N TYR A 555 -23.79 -3.11 -10.49
CA TYR A 555 -25.15 -2.64 -10.36
C TYR A 555 -25.18 -1.35 -9.53
N THR A 556 -25.79 -0.29 -10.03
CA THR A 556 -25.81 1.01 -9.39
C THR A 556 -27.19 1.66 -9.47
N THR A 557 -27.74 1.93 -8.31
CA THR A 557 -28.95 2.76 -8.15
C THR A 557 -28.63 3.92 -7.21
N THR A 558 -29.59 4.80 -6.96
CA THR A 558 -29.49 5.88 -5.96
C THR A 558 -29.27 5.37 -4.54
N LYS A 559 -29.82 4.19 -4.20
CA LYS A 559 -29.77 3.59 -2.86
C LYS A 559 -28.74 2.48 -2.72
N MET A 560 -28.43 1.75 -3.79
CA MET A 560 -27.65 0.52 -3.71
C MET A 560 -26.57 0.48 -4.80
N LYS A 561 -25.39 0.00 -4.45
CA LYS A 561 -24.29 -0.24 -5.35
C LYS A 561 -23.68 -1.60 -5.04
N VAL A 562 -23.61 -2.45 -6.05
CA VAL A 562 -23.04 -3.80 -5.98
C VAL A 562 -21.95 -3.92 -7.05
N GLU A 563 -20.84 -4.50 -6.69
CA GLU A 563 -19.80 -4.89 -7.63
C GLU A 563 -19.34 -6.30 -7.29
N ALA A 564 -19.26 -7.17 -8.30
CA ALA A 564 -18.73 -8.52 -8.19
C ALA A 564 -17.72 -8.72 -9.31
N ILE A 565 -16.49 -9.15 -8.98
CA ILE A 565 -15.39 -9.30 -9.93
C ILE A 565 -14.74 -10.67 -9.69
N VAL A 566 -14.54 -11.42 -10.76
CA VAL A 566 -13.69 -12.60 -10.78
C VAL A 566 -12.38 -12.25 -11.48
N PHE A 567 -11.27 -12.79 -10.98
CA PHE A 567 -9.95 -12.56 -11.57
C PHE A 567 -9.13 -13.85 -11.60
N ASN A 568 -8.21 -13.89 -12.56
CA ASN A 568 -7.24 -14.96 -12.74
C ASN A 568 -5.91 -14.37 -13.19
N ASN A 569 -4.88 -14.52 -12.35
CA ASN A 569 -3.52 -14.08 -12.63
C ASN A 569 -2.62 -15.31 -12.77
N ASN A 570 -2.13 -15.55 -13.96
CA ASN A 570 -1.28 -16.69 -14.31
C ASN A 570 0.16 -16.21 -14.47
N TYR A 571 1.01 -16.53 -13.51
CA TYR A 571 2.43 -16.16 -13.52
C TYR A 571 3.23 -17.19 -14.30
N SER A 572 3.95 -16.75 -15.30
CA SER A 572 4.95 -17.56 -16.02
C SER A 572 6.31 -17.54 -15.30
N ASN A 573 6.62 -16.45 -14.62
CA ASN A 573 7.74 -16.31 -13.71
C ASN A 573 7.36 -15.34 -12.58
N MET A 574 7.34 -15.83 -11.35
CA MET A 574 7.15 -15.03 -10.14
C MET A 574 8.50 -14.79 -9.46
N LEU A 575 8.70 -13.63 -8.88
CA LEU A 575 9.89 -13.29 -8.12
C LEU A 575 9.61 -13.34 -6.62
N GLY A 576 10.47 -14.05 -5.89
CA GLY A 576 10.62 -13.95 -4.45
C GLY A 576 11.75 -13.01 -4.07
N SER A 577 11.80 -12.58 -2.82
CA SER A 577 12.92 -11.82 -2.26
C SER A 577 13.28 -12.36 -0.88
N ASP A 578 14.56 -12.35 -0.56
CA ASP A 578 15.08 -12.72 0.76
C ASP A 578 14.90 -11.53 1.74
N LEU A 579 13.65 -11.28 2.12
CA LEU A 579 13.31 -10.27 3.14
C LEU A 579 13.22 -10.93 4.51
N ALA A 580 13.90 -10.35 5.50
CA ALA A 580 13.82 -10.81 6.88
C ALA A 580 12.37 -10.76 7.42
N ALA A 581 11.55 -9.87 6.88
CA ALA A 581 10.13 -9.76 7.25
C ALA A 581 9.29 -11.01 6.92
N GLN A 582 9.79 -11.96 6.10
CA GLN A 582 9.16 -13.27 5.81
C GLN A 582 10.01 -14.47 6.29
N GLY A 583 10.93 -14.26 7.22
CA GLY A 583 11.81 -15.32 7.70
C GLY A 583 13.04 -15.55 6.84
N GLY A 584 13.30 -14.71 5.83
CA GLY A 584 14.55 -14.71 5.10
C GLY A 584 15.70 -14.07 5.88
N GLN A 585 16.92 -14.23 5.39
CA GLN A 585 18.13 -13.68 6.03
C GLN A 585 18.26 -12.16 5.88
N GLY A 586 17.37 -11.52 5.12
CA GLY A 586 17.37 -10.06 4.90
C GLY A 586 18.46 -9.57 3.95
N THR A 587 18.96 -10.43 3.09
CA THR A 587 19.92 -10.06 2.05
C THR A 587 19.30 -9.14 1.01
N LEU A 588 17.97 -9.18 0.88
CA LEU A 588 17.14 -8.55 -0.16
C LEU A 588 17.46 -9.05 -1.57
N GLU A 589 18.13 -10.17 -1.68
CA GLU A 589 18.34 -10.78 -2.99
C GLU A 589 17.03 -11.36 -3.50
N GLN A 590 16.74 -11.09 -4.77
CA GLN A 590 15.58 -11.66 -5.43
C GLN A 590 15.95 -13.01 -6.02
N PHE A 591 14.97 -13.92 -6.09
CA PHE A 591 15.12 -15.23 -6.72
C PHE A 591 13.88 -15.56 -7.57
N ASN A 592 14.06 -16.38 -8.60
CA ASN A 592 12.95 -16.85 -9.41
C ASN A 592 12.22 -17.96 -8.68
N VAL A 593 10.96 -17.72 -8.34
CA VAL A 593 10.03 -18.68 -7.73
C VAL A 593 9.43 -19.61 -8.79
N GLY A 594 9.27 -19.11 -10.02
CA GLY A 594 8.72 -19.86 -11.13
C GLY A 594 7.24 -19.59 -11.38
N LYS A 595 6.46 -20.62 -11.69
CA LYS A 595 5.06 -20.49 -12.12
C LYS A 595 4.11 -20.52 -10.93
N ALA A 596 3.10 -19.64 -10.95
CA ALA A 596 2.04 -19.62 -9.95
C ALA A 596 0.71 -19.23 -10.58
N LEU A 597 -0.38 -19.64 -9.96
CA LEU A 597 -1.75 -19.26 -10.30
C LEU A 597 -2.39 -18.59 -9.10
N VAL A 598 -2.97 -17.43 -9.32
CA VAL A 598 -3.78 -16.73 -8.31
C VAL A 598 -5.14 -16.40 -8.92
N ASN A 599 -6.20 -16.88 -8.32
CA ASN A 599 -7.57 -16.56 -8.74
C ASN A 599 -8.43 -16.18 -7.55
N GLY A 600 -9.53 -15.51 -7.80
CA GLY A 600 -10.41 -15.11 -6.71
C GLY A 600 -11.65 -14.35 -7.13
N LEU A 601 -12.39 -13.96 -6.09
CA LEU A 601 -13.63 -13.20 -6.17
C LEU A 601 -13.49 -11.95 -5.29
N GLU A 602 -13.82 -10.81 -5.84
CA GLU A 602 -13.98 -9.54 -5.15
C GLU A 602 -15.46 -9.15 -5.15
N PHE A 603 -16.01 -8.85 -4.00
CA PHE A 603 -17.40 -8.42 -3.86
C PHE A 603 -17.49 -7.17 -3.02
N MET A 604 -18.29 -6.20 -3.47
CA MET A 604 -18.60 -4.99 -2.73
C MET A 604 -20.10 -4.71 -2.80
N PHE A 605 -20.67 -4.42 -1.64
CA PHE A 605 -22.06 -4.00 -1.50
C PHE A 605 -22.11 -2.71 -0.69
N GLN A 606 -22.77 -1.68 -1.22
CA GLN A 606 -23.04 -0.43 -0.52
C GLN A 606 -24.54 -0.17 -0.58
N TYR A 607 -25.11 0.19 0.56
CA TYR A 607 -26.57 0.42 0.68
C TYR A 607 -26.87 1.61 1.57
N GLN A 608 -27.76 2.46 1.10
CA GLN A 608 -28.31 3.60 1.83
C GLN A 608 -29.85 3.48 1.82
N PRO A 609 -30.45 2.86 2.87
CA PRO A 609 -31.89 2.59 2.90
C PRO A 609 -32.73 3.85 2.97
N ILE A 610 -32.24 4.88 3.67
CA ILE A 610 -32.99 6.10 3.94
C ILE A 610 -32.84 7.07 2.78
N PRO A 611 -33.96 7.66 2.28
CA PRO A 611 -33.93 8.65 1.22
C PRO A 611 -33.08 9.87 1.55
N GLN A 612 -32.40 10.43 0.53
CA GLN A 612 -31.43 11.53 0.71
C GLN A 612 -32.02 12.83 1.25
N HIS A 613 -33.34 13.06 1.08
CA HIS A 613 -34.03 14.26 1.59
C HIS A 613 -34.29 14.23 3.11
N LEU A 614 -34.14 13.07 3.75
CA LEU A 614 -34.25 12.95 5.21
C LEU A 614 -32.95 13.31 5.91
N ALA A 615 -33.02 13.85 7.11
CA ALA A 615 -31.88 14.23 7.90
C ALA A 615 -31.05 13.04 8.43
N LEU A 616 -31.69 11.85 8.51
CA LEU A 616 -31.05 10.60 8.95
C LEU A 616 -30.49 9.85 7.75
N ARG A 617 -29.27 9.33 7.88
CA ARG A 617 -28.64 8.41 6.92
C ARG A 617 -28.08 7.20 7.64
N LEU A 618 -28.20 6.04 7.02
CA LEU A 618 -27.68 4.75 7.52
C LEU A 618 -26.83 4.07 6.43
N PRO A 619 -25.66 4.60 6.11
CA PRO A 619 -24.81 3.99 5.10
C PRO A 619 -24.26 2.65 5.60
N LEU A 620 -24.41 1.60 4.78
CA LEU A 620 -23.87 0.29 4.98
C LEU A 620 -22.91 -0.03 3.84
N GLN A 621 -21.73 -0.56 4.17
CA GLN A 621 -20.76 -1.06 3.21
C GLN A 621 -20.24 -2.43 3.65
N LEU A 622 -20.31 -3.40 2.76
CA LEU A 622 -19.72 -4.73 2.91
C LEU A 622 -18.71 -4.95 1.78
N SER A 623 -17.51 -5.38 2.10
CA SER A 623 -16.55 -5.91 1.14
C SER A 623 -16.13 -7.31 1.52
N TYR A 624 -15.97 -8.17 0.52
CA TYR A 624 -15.50 -9.53 0.66
C TYR A 624 -14.46 -9.85 -0.42
N THR A 625 -13.41 -10.53 -0.03
CA THR A 625 -12.40 -11.06 -0.94
C THR A 625 -12.19 -12.53 -0.67
N TYR A 626 -12.24 -13.33 -1.72
CA TYR A 626 -11.74 -14.70 -1.75
C TYR A 626 -10.50 -14.75 -2.64
N THR A 627 -9.40 -15.28 -2.13
CA THR A 627 -8.15 -15.44 -2.88
C THR A 627 -7.65 -16.87 -2.74
N ASN A 628 -7.46 -17.54 -3.86
CA ASN A 628 -6.88 -18.87 -3.93
C ASN A 628 -5.57 -18.79 -4.70
N THR A 629 -4.51 -19.37 -4.12
CA THR A 629 -3.16 -19.36 -4.70
C THR A 629 -2.65 -20.79 -4.87
N LYS A 630 -1.88 -21.02 -5.93
CA LYS A 630 -1.31 -22.35 -6.21
C LYS A 630 0.04 -22.22 -6.91
N MET A 631 1.09 -22.77 -6.31
CA MET A 631 2.38 -22.92 -6.96
C MET A 631 2.30 -24.01 -8.06
N LYS A 632 2.97 -23.77 -9.18
CA LYS A 632 2.92 -24.68 -10.35
C LYS A 632 4.28 -25.30 -10.70
N ASN A 633 5.24 -25.23 -9.79
CA ASN A 633 6.55 -25.89 -9.88
C ASN A 633 7.14 -26.05 -8.49
N ASP A 634 8.11 -26.94 -8.39
CA ASP A 634 8.87 -27.18 -7.16
C ASP A 634 10.10 -26.27 -7.14
N PHE A 635 10.48 -25.81 -5.95
CA PHE A 635 11.71 -25.06 -5.70
C PHE A 635 12.05 -25.04 -4.21
N VAL A 636 13.28 -24.61 -3.88
CA VAL A 636 13.73 -24.43 -2.49
C VAL A 636 14.17 -22.96 -2.31
N SER A 637 13.76 -22.34 -1.22
CA SER A 637 14.23 -21.01 -0.85
C SER A 637 14.43 -20.87 0.66
N SER A 638 15.28 -19.93 1.06
CA SER A 638 15.51 -19.61 2.48
C SER A 638 14.26 -19.04 3.17
N ALA A 639 13.39 -18.35 2.41
CA ALA A 639 12.23 -17.67 2.95
C ALA A 639 10.97 -18.55 3.02
N TRP A 640 10.79 -19.51 2.09
CA TRP A 640 9.58 -20.32 1.98
C TRP A 640 9.82 -21.81 2.22
N GLY A 641 11.08 -22.24 2.44
CA GLY A 641 11.45 -23.62 2.63
C GLY A 641 11.39 -24.43 1.32
N HIS A 642 11.07 -25.70 1.43
CA HIS A 642 10.85 -26.62 0.30
C HIS A 642 9.40 -26.46 -0.19
N VAL A 643 9.23 -25.88 -1.36
CA VAL A 643 7.91 -25.65 -2.00
C VAL A 643 7.70 -26.69 -3.07
N VAL A 644 6.49 -27.28 -3.10
CA VAL A 644 6.10 -28.28 -4.09
C VAL A 644 4.87 -27.81 -4.89
N TYR A 645 4.67 -28.45 -6.04
CA TYR A 645 3.51 -28.19 -6.89
C TYR A 645 2.19 -28.32 -6.08
N GLY A 646 1.36 -27.29 -6.16
CA GLY A 646 0.07 -27.25 -5.44
C GLY A 646 0.09 -26.43 -4.16
N ASP A 647 1.26 -26.05 -3.63
CA ASP A 647 1.36 -25.25 -2.42
C ASP A 647 0.73 -23.87 -2.57
N GLU A 648 0.13 -23.40 -1.48
CA GLU A 648 -0.41 -22.06 -1.35
C GLU A 648 0.73 -21.06 -1.04
N ILE A 649 0.61 -19.84 -1.57
CA ILE A 649 1.56 -18.75 -1.30
C ILE A 649 1.36 -18.25 0.13
N PRO A 650 2.44 -18.09 0.92
CA PRO A 650 2.36 -17.59 2.29
C PRO A 650 1.84 -16.15 2.40
N TYR A 651 1.34 -15.78 3.58
CA TYR A 651 0.89 -14.43 3.94
C TYR A 651 -0.25 -13.87 3.09
N ILE A 652 -1.11 -14.74 2.59
CA ILE A 652 -2.33 -14.37 1.86
C ILE A 652 -3.55 -14.95 2.57
N TYR A 653 -4.48 -14.10 2.99
CA TYR A 653 -5.76 -14.55 3.53
C TYR A 653 -6.62 -15.13 2.43
N LYS A 654 -7.16 -16.35 2.66
CA LYS A 654 -8.10 -16.96 1.73
C LYS A 654 -9.46 -16.27 1.74
N HIS A 655 -9.90 -15.81 2.91
CA HIS A 655 -11.15 -15.06 3.12
C HIS A 655 -10.87 -13.80 3.92
N ALA A 656 -11.32 -12.65 3.40
CA ALA A 656 -11.31 -11.38 4.10
C ALA A 656 -12.67 -10.67 3.95
N VAL A 657 -13.24 -10.21 5.06
CA VAL A 657 -14.53 -9.51 5.11
C VAL A 657 -14.35 -8.18 5.84
N ASN A 658 -14.92 -7.11 5.31
CA ASN A 658 -15.02 -5.83 6.00
C ASN A 658 -16.46 -5.32 5.92
N LEU A 659 -17.06 -5.07 7.08
CA LEU A 659 -18.39 -4.48 7.22
C LEU A 659 -18.27 -3.12 7.88
N GLN A 660 -18.90 -2.12 7.34
CA GLN A 660 -19.02 -0.79 7.93
C GLN A 660 -20.47 -0.36 7.96
N ILE A 661 -20.94 0.11 9.12
CA ILE A 661 -22.28 0.65 9.33
C ILE A 661 -22.11 2.06 9.87
N GLY A 662 -22.77 3.02 9.24
CA GLY A 662 -22.79 4.41 9.67
C GLY A 662 -24.20 4.84 10.14
N LEU A 663 -24.23 5.80 11.02
CA LEU A 663 -25.42 6.57 11.39
C LEU A 663 -25.03 8.05 11.32
N GLU A 664 -25.69 8.80 10.42
CA GLU A 664 -25.48 10.24 10.29
C GLU A 664 -26.81 10.94 10.55
N TYR A 665 -26.83 11.82 11.53
CA TYR A 665 -28.02 12.61 11.88
C TYR A 665 -27.62 14.02 12.27
N LYS A 666 -27.99 15.01 11.44
CA LYS A 666 -27.69 16.44 11.70
C LYS A 666 -26.24 16.69 12.12
N TRP A 667 -26.01 16.86 13.40
CA TRP A 667 -24.70 17.16 14.01
C TRP A 667 -23.92 15.92 14.44
N LEU A 668 -24.53 14.73 14.45
CA LEU A 668 -23.95 13.48 14.94
C LEU A 668 -23.62 12.54 13.78
N GLU A 669 -22.42 11.96 13.80
CA GLU A 669 -21.98 10.87 12.94
C GLU A 669 -21.40 9.77 13.80
N ALA A 670 -21.95 8.56 13.73
CA ALA A 670 -21.42 7.38 14.40
C ALA A 670 -21.10 6.31 13.35
N ASN A 671 -19.99 5.61 13.49
CA ASN A 671 -19.58 4.53 12.59
C ASN A 671 -19.13 3.33 13.39
N PHE A 672 -19.52 2.16 12.93
CA PHE A 672 -19.08 0.86 13.43
C PHE A 672 -18.45 0.08 12.29
N GLY A 673 -17.31 -0.54 12.53
CA GLY A 673 -16.56 -1.35 11.59
C GLY A 673 -16.25 -2.73 12.16
N ALA A 674 -16.46 -3.78 11.37
CA ALA A 674 -16.11 -5.16 11.70
C ALA A 674 -15.22 -5.73 10.61
N ARG A 675 -14.05 -6.26 10.98
CA ARG A 675 -13.07 -6.84 10.03
C ARG A 675 -12.76 -8.27 10.43
N TYR A 676 -13.08 -9.20 9.54
CA TYR A 676 -12.76 -10.62 9.68
C TYR A 676 -11.69 -10.99 8.67
N ASN A 677 -10.64 -11.62 9.13
CA ASN A 677 -9.64 -12.30 8.32
C ASN A 677 -9.66 -13.78 8.66
N GLY A 678 -9.67 -14.65 7.65
CA GLY A 678 -9.57 -16.10 7.83
C GLY A 678 -8.18 -16.54 8.29
N ASP A 679 -7.98 -17.84 8.47
CA ASP A 679 -6.67 -18.40 8.76
C ASP A 679 -5.68 -18.07 7.62
N MET A 680 -4.42 -17.78 7.98
CA MET A 680 -3.38 -17.44 7.03
C MET A 680 -2.14 -18.29 7.29
N ARG A 681 -1.60 -18.88 6.24
CA ARG A 681 -0.38 -19.67 6.22
C ARG A 681 0.84 -18.78 6.23
N THR A 682 1.86 -19.12 7.02
CA THR A 682 3.13 -18.37 7.08
C THR A 682 4.28 -19.03 6.33
N THR A 683 4.12 -20.30 5.98
CA THR A 683 5.02 -21.12 5.15
C THR A 683 4.26 -21.67 3.95
N ALA A 684 4.93 -22.02 2.85
CA ALA A 684 4.27 -22.68 1.72
C ALA A 684 3.76 -24.06 2.15
N GLY A 685 2.64 -24.51 1.58
CA GLY A 685 2.07 -25.83 1.89
C GLY A 685 0.64 -25.98 1.42
N GLN A 686 0.06 -27.17 1.65
CA GLN A 686 -1.29 -27.55 1.20
C GLN A 686 -2.15 -28.02 2.37
N GLY A 687 -3.48 -27.99 2.19
CA GLY A 687 -4.45 -28.54 3.12
C GLY A 687 -4.51 -27.79 4.46
N ARG A 688 -4.66 -28.55 5.56
CA ARG A 688 -4.75 -27.99 6.92
C ARG A 688 -3.43 -27.33 7.31
N ILE A 689 -3.53 -26.10 7.83
CA ILE A 689 -2.36 -25.34 8.29
C ILE A 689 -1.96 -25.86 9.68
N ALA A 690 -0.68 -26.21 9.86
CA ALA A 690 -0.16 -26.57 11.17
C ALA A 690 -0.22 -25.37 12.13
N GLU A 691 -0.45 -25.61 13.43
CA GLU A 691 -0.67 -24.53 14.41
C GLU A 691 0.55 -23.57 14.50
N ARG A 692 1.77 -24.10 14.41
CA ARG A 692 3.01 -23.30 14.43
C ARG A 692 3.30 -22.53 13.13
N GLU A 693 2.52 -22.80 12.06
CA GLU A 693 2.64 -22.15 10.75
C GLU A 693 1.43 -21.29 10.42
N LYS A 694 0.53 -21.12 11.36
CA LYS A 694 -0.76 -20.45 11.17
C LYS A 694 -0.81 -19.11 11.89
N ILE A 695 -1.34 -18.12 11.22
CA ILE A 695 -1.94 -16.95 11.84
C ILE A 695 -3.44 -17.24 11.91
N PRO A 696 -4.01 -17.43 13.14
CA PRO A 696 -5.41 -17.77 13.31
C PRO A 696 -6.36 -16.69 12.83
N HIS A 697 -7.53 -17.08 12.38
CA HIS A 697 -8.59 -16.14 12.04
C HIS A 697 -8.95 -15.22 13.21
N HIS A 698 -9.33 -14.00 12.88
CA HIS A 698 -9.70 -13.01 13.88
C HIS A 698 -10.74 -12.03 13.36
N LEU A 699 -11.62 -11.60 14.27
CA LEU A 699 -12.59 -10.53 14.07
C LEU A 699 -12.20 -9.34 14.94
N ILE A 700 -12.02 -8.17 14.33
CA ILE A 700 -11.68 -6.91 15.00
C ILE A 700 -12.80 -5.91 14.78
N LEU A 701 -13.25 -5.29 15.86
CA LEU A 701 -14.31 -4.30 15.87
C LEU A 701 -13.74 -2.92 16.17
N ASP A 702 -14.10 -1.92 15.36
CA ASP A 702 -13.71 -0.52 15.54
C ASP A 702 -14.96 0.37 15.55
N ALA A 703 -14.88 1.53 16.20
CA ALA A 703 -15.96 2.52 16.18
C ALA A 703 -15.42 3.94 16.11
N SER A 704 -16.24 4.85 15.61
CA SER A 704 -15.99 6.28 15.67
C SER A 704 -17.28 7.06 15.93
N LEU A 705 -17.13 8.17 16.65
CA LEU A 705 -18.20 9.12 16.94
C LEU A 705 -17.70 10.53 16.65
N LYS A 706 -18.49 11.32 15.92
CA LYS A 706 -18.21 12.73 15.65
C LYS A 706 -19.43 13.56 16.00
N GLY A 707 -19.23 14.60 16.81
CA GLY A 707 -20.26 15.56 17.18
C GLY A 707 -19.88 16.97 16.70
N ARG A 708 -20.63 17.55 15.79
CA ARG A 708 -20.43 18.93 15.32
C ARG A 708 -21.02 19.88 16.33
N ILE A 709 -20.19 20.60 17.09
CA ILE A 709 -20.63 21.62 18.02
C ILE A 709 -21.16 22.84 17.26
N ASN A 710 -20.46 23.23 16.21
CA ASN A 710 -20.87 24.29 15.28
C ASN A 710 -20.21 24.07 13.90
N LYS A 711 -20.34 25.04 12.98
CA LYS A 711 -19.80 24.92 11.62
C LYS A 711 -18.28 24.78 11.56
N ARG A 712 -17.57 25.18 12.62
CA ARG A 712 -16.09 25.21 12.68
C ARG A 712 -15.50 24.15 13.60
N LEU A 713 -16.23 23.68 14.61
CA LEU A 713 -15.70 22.83 15.65
C LEU A 713 -16.43 21.48 15.69
N THR A 714 -15.68 20.39 15.66
CA THR A 714 -16.17 19.01 15.76
C THR A 714 -15.37 18.27 16.84
N LEU A 715 -16.09 17.60 17.74
CA LEU A 715 -15.53 16.61 18.67
C LEU A 715 -15.44 15.26 17.99
N THR A 716 -14.40 14.50 18.28
CA THR A 716 -14.21 13.14 17.76
C THR A 716 -13.84 12.18 18.89
N LEU A 717 -14.40 10.98 18.82
CA LEU A 717 -14.01 9.84 19.65
C LEU A 717 -13.83 8.64 18.76
N ASN A 718 -12.65 8.03 18.78
CA ASN A 718 -12.34 6.87 17.95
C ASN A 718 -11.88 5.72 18.85
N ALA A 719 -12.37 4.53 18.58
CA ALA A 719 -11.96 3.32 19.28
C ALA A 719 -11.57 2.23 18.28
N ILE A 720 -10.45 1.60 18.50
CA ILE A 720 -9.95 0.48 17.69
C ILE A 720 -9.85 -0.76 18.58
N ASN A 721 -10.20 -1.93 18.00
CA ASN A 721 -10.25 -3.21 18.70
C ASN A 721 -11.13 -3.12 19.98
N LEU A 722 -12.39 -2.74 19.81
CA LEU A 722 -13.36 -2.52 20.91
C LEU A 722 -13.46 -3.68 21.90
N THR A 723 -13.31 -4.91 21.43
CA THR A 723 -13.39 -6.12 22.24
C THR A 723 -12.08 -6.47 22.95
N ASN A 724 -11.04 -5.65 22.75
CA ASN A 724 -9.69 -5.92 23.26
C ASN A 724 -9.20 -7.33 22.91
N LYS A 725 -9.53 -7.78 21.69
CA LYS A 725 -9.13 -9.11 21.21
C LYS A 725 -7.60 -9.22 21.17
N ARG A 726 -7.04 -10.22 21.83
CA ARG A 726 -5.65 -10.62 21.68
C ARG A 726 -5.56 -11.48 20.42
N TYR A 727 -4.76 -11.06 19.44
CA TYR A 727 -4.65 -11.76 18.15
C TYR A 727 -3.23 -11.68 17.60
N LEU A 728 -2.85 -12.74 16.90
CA LEU A 728 -1.58 -12.85 16.22
C LEU A 728 -1.68 -12.17 14.84
N VAL A 729 -0.70 -11.35 14.48
CA VAL A 729 -0.67 -10.69 13.15
C VAL A 729 0.50 -11.15 12.30
N SER A 730 1.60 -11.59 12.90
CA SER A 730 2.79 -12.06 12.19
C SER A 730 3.60 -13.04 13.05
N ARG A 731 4.28 -13.98 12.37
CA ARG A 731 5.28 -14.89 12.94
C ARG A 731 6.70 -14.53 12.54
N HIS A 732 6.83 -13.60 11.59
CA HIS A 732 8.09 -13.12 11.06
C HIS A 732 8.27 -11.61 11.29
N PRO A 733 9.50 -11.10 11.28
CA PRO A 733 10.78 -11.78 10.99
C PRO A 733 11.24 -12.77 12.06
N SER A 734 11.02 -12.54 13.34
CA SER A 734 11.58 -13.37 14.41
C SER A 734 10.58 -13.48 15.56
N GLY A 735 9.81 -14.59 15.60
CA GLY A 735 8.82 -14.86 16.64
C GLY A 735 7.48 -14.15 16.45
N LEU A 736 6.57 -14.35 17.40
CA LEU A 736 5.16 -13.99 17.34
C LEU A 736 4.93 -12.51 17.69
N ARG A 737 4.03 -11.86 16.94
CA ARG A 737 3.66 -10.46 17.14
C ARG A 737 2.17 -10.29 17.29
N ALA A 738 1.77 -9.59 18.37
CA ALA A 738 0.38 -9.23 18.63
C ALA A 738 -0.05 -8.01 17.80
N GLY A 739 -1.31 -8.03 17.37
CA GLY A 739 -1.98 -6.87 16.83
C GLY A 739 -2.30 -5.82 17.91
N HIS A 740 -2.78 -4.65 17.48
CA HIS A 740 -3.07 -3.53 18.37
C HIS A 740 -4.17 -3.89 19.39
N PRO A 741 -3.95 -3.71 20.70
CA PRO A 741 -4.98 -3.90 21.71
C PRO A 741 -6.08 -2.81 21.63
N LEU A 742 -7.00 -2.76 22.58
CA LEU A 742 -7.97 -1.67 22.68
C LEU A 742 -7.26 -0.32 22.72
N GLY A 743 -7.61 0.56 21.78
CA GLY A 743 -7.15 1.95 21.76
C GLY A 743 -8.33 2.92 21.65
N VAL A 744 -8.39 3.91 22.55
CA VAL A 744 -9.42 4.95 22.56
C VAL A 744 -8.76 6.32 22.44
N TYR A 745 -9.27 7.16 21.55
CA TYR A 745 -8.69 8.47 21.20
C TYR A 745 -9.78 9.53 21.11
N GLY A 746 -9.70 10.54 21.97
CA GLY A 746 -10.56 11.73 21.93
C GLY A 746 -9.86 12.86 21.15
N GLY A 747 -10.62 13.68 20.45
CA GLY A 747 -10.03 14.75 19.65
C GLY A 747 -10.95 15.90 19.31
N LEU A 748 -10.33 16.95 18.80
CA LEU A 748 -10.97 18.17 18.31
C LEU A 748 -10.55 18.42 16.87
N GLN A 749 -11.49 18.85 16.04
CA GLN A 749 -11.26 19.30 14.67
C GLN A 749 -11.80 20.72 14.54
N PHE A 750 -10.94 21.62 14.06
CA PHE A 750 -11.29 23.00 13.74
C PHE A 750 -11.08 23.25 12.25
N VAL A 751 -12.05 23.91 11.60
CA VAL A 751 -12.01 24.27 10.18
C VAL A 751 -12.52 25.71 10.02
N LEU A 752 -11.73 26.54 9.31
CA LEU A 752 -12.09 27.92 8.95
C LEU A 752 -12.03 28.08 7.43
#